data_35399fb8d2415ec05abd1bc8f3a00494
#
_entry.id   35399fb8d2415ec05abd1bc8f3a00494
#
_cell.length_a   1.000
_cell.length_b   1.000
_cell.length_c   1.000
_cell.angle_alpha   90.00
_cell.angle_beta   90.00
_cell.angle_gamma   90.00
#
_symmetry.space_group_name_H-M   'P 1'
#
loop_
_entity.id
_entity.type
_entity.pdbx_description
1 polymer ?
#
loop_
_entity_poly.entity_id
_entity_poly.type
_entity_poly.pdbx_seq_one_letter_code
_entity_poly.pdbx_strand_id
1 'polypeptide(L)'
;TGMYEMPWVRVHAMTEYVDSPGILSRYPETKITYNLVPSFVEQLVDYHNNEALDVHTEFAGRDWPQDDNGTVSGYPNATALELHTMQFQSFWNSGWIYNVSSDDAELAWLYPSSQRYSQLYDMTLHNLKPATIMNDAILAPQDFLDLQVLWYLYQFSPDYVLGQYQSIEDSSASGRPAHGDLTLQNLFKQNGGYISTDLDYVISAQLSHMANVLPMYSALASSGQIELTTSPYYHPIMPLLMMDGWTFEDGIEVNKDSWPDDTRNQLVDGMDLFEAELGFRPTGMWPSEQSVSPAMVEPVSDVGIQWMVTDEVNLAGSTDITGAYVDTSIASNLATPWIATGSDGGEVATIFRDRVISDRIAFTYGKMTPEDAVSDFLSYVDGIRDEIKAEGKDPSDHLLTVALDGENWMFMSEFQHHDNARPFTDEWFRRLSSHPSIVTTTPSEFLAKNTTLPKISTISTGSWIDGTLSTWAGEAEESLGWQRLVEARQALVAFEEEHPTHSGISAAWESLYIAEGSDWFWWYGLDQDSGYDELWDTLFKVHLANIYKAINMELPPYLQDLWSNPSLPLEPYSGIVEPLVDGVVLPGEWDGAAKYDAPSDGGELDFSAFYLGYDATNVYVRIDISNMSNVVDYNDDKTPDIAIYFMQPNAINFNEVETNFRTYYGNEILGFPAKSMVGLNLDDLRGDGRTSWILFTAQGKSGDKEIWVGSAPSALGTAAADEVIEFQIPWSDLGLAPRYSTRVKVVTSLANSTSYGDGIDMEMAPPAPAEVQLPDLESWVEMLDMADTSG
;
A
#
# COMPACT_ATOMS: atom_id res chain seq x y z
N THR A 1 4.70 -16.84 -13.67
CA THR A 1 4.74 -16.36 -12.28
C THR A 1 5.23 -14.94 -12.28
N GLY A 2 4.40 -14.00 -11.78
CA GLY A 2 4.74 -12.61 -11.60
C GLY A 2 5.52 -12.38 -10.30
N MET A 3 5.93 -11.14 -10.05
CA MET A 3 6.50 -10.70 -8.79
C MET A 3 5.61 -9.59 -8.24
N TYR A 4 5.25 -9.69 -6.96
CA TYR A 4 4.44 -8.66 -6.30
C TYR A 4 5.34 -7.52 -5.84
N GLU A 5 4.92 -6.29 -6.09
CA GLU A 5 5.66 -5.10 -5.66
C GLU A 5 5.67 -4.94 -4.13
N MET A 6 4.55 -5.30 -3.48
CA MET A 6 4.41 -5.18 -2.04
C MET A 6 4.21 -6.56 -1.39
N PRO A 7 4.80 -6.81 -0.21
CA PRO A 7 4.77 -8.12 0.45
C PRO A 7 3.50 -8.33 1.29
N TRP A 8 2.47 -7.52 1.16
CA TRP A 8 1.40 -7.42 2.15
C TRP A 8 0.63 -8.71 2.34
N VAL A 9 0.22 -9.38 1.25
CA VAL A 9 -0.48 -10.67 1.38
C VAL A 9 0.37 -11.69 2.15
N ARG A 10 1.66 -11.76 1.84
CA ARG A 10 2.56 -12.68 2.54
C ARG A 10 2.70 -12.32 4.02
N VAL A 11 2.94 -11.05 4.34
CA VAL A 11 3.13 -10.60 5.72
C VAL A 11 1.86 -10.83 6.55
N HIS A 12 0.70 -10.45 6.03
CA HIS A 12 -0.58 -10.66 6.69
C HIS A 12 -0.93 -12.14 6.84
N ALA A 13 -0.63 -12.96 5.83
CA ALA A 13 -0.80 -14.42 5.91
C ALA A 13 0.10 -15.08 6.97
N MET A 14 1.24 -14.45 7.30
CA MET A 14 2.16 -14.92 8.34
C MET A 14 1.73 -14.49 9.75
N THR A 15 0.84 -13.51 9.87
CA THR A 15 0.45 -12.85 11.12
C THR A 15 -1.04 -13.06 11.45
N GLU A 16 -1.89 -12.06 11.26
CA GLU A 16 -3.27 -12.06 11.75
C GLU A 16 -4.18 -13.07 11.06
N TYR A 17 -3.95 -13.39 9.78
CA TYR A 17 -4.72 -14.44 9.09
C TYR A 17 -4.50 -15.85 9.64
N VAL A 18 -3.50 -16.03 10.49
CA VAL A 18 -3.26 -17.28 11.22
C VAL A 18 -3.60 -17.12 12.70
N ASP A 19 -3.24 -16.00 13.31
CA ASP A 19 -3.41 -15.80 14.76
C ASP A 19 -4.88 -15.72 15.15
N SER A 20 -5.68 -14.94 14.45
CA SER A 20 -7.09 -14.79 14.81
C SER A 20 -7.87 -16.11 14.77
N PRO A 21 -7.87 -16.88 13.66
CA PRO A 21 -8.53 -18.18 13.65
C PRO A 21 -7.84 -19.20 14.53
N GLY A 22 -6.52 -19.13 14.70
CA GLY A 22 -5.76 -20.01 15.58
C GLY A 22 -6.15 -19.85 17.04
N ILE A 23 -6.26 -18.62 17.54
CA ILE A 23 -6.72 -18.31 18.88
C ILE A 23 -8.19 -18.72 19.04
N LEU A 24 -9.04 -18.40 18.06
CA LEU A 24 -10.46 -18.75 18.09
C LEU A 24 -10.69 -20.24 18.25
N SER A 25 -9.85 -21.08 17.65
CA SER A 25 -9.96 -22.53 17.74
C SER A 25 -9.90 -23.08 19.17
N ARG A 26 -9.32 -22.34 20.11
CA ARG A 26 -9.25 -22.69 21.54
C ARG A 26 -10.61 -22.51 22.25
N TYR A 27 -11.51 -21.76 21.64
CA TYR A 27 -12.77 -21.32 22.24
C TYR A 27 -13.99 -21.70 21.36
N PRO A 28 -14.35 -22.97 21.25
CA PRO A 28 -15.34 -23.46 20.28
C PRO A 28 -16.75 -22.90 20.48
N GLU A 29 -17.05 -22.31 21.64
CA GLU A 29 -18.34 -21.66 21.90
C GLU A 29 -18.39 -20.22 21.37
N THR A 30 -17.23 -19.65 21.00
CA THR A 30 -17.17 -18.31 20.41
C THR A 30 -17.29 -18.44 18.89
N LYS A 31 -18.22 -17.68 18.32
CA LYS A 31 -18.47 -17.63 16.88
C LYS A 31 -18.11 -16.27 16.30
N ILE A 32 -17.48 -16.26 15.14
CA ILE A 32 -17.07 -15.05 14.42
C ILE A 32 -17.36 -15.21 12.93
N THR A 33 -17.56 -14.08 12.27
CA THR A 33 -17.61 -14.01 10.81
C THR A 33 -16.31 -13.40 10.31
N TYR A 34 -15.67 -14.02 9.33
CA TYR A 34 -14.50 -13.49 8.65
C TYR A 34 -14.83 -13.18 7.20
N ASN A 35 -14.36 -12.03 6.74
CA ASN A 35 -14.32 -11.71 5.32
C ASN A 35 -12.97 -12.08 4.74
N LEU A 36 -12.97 -12.76 3.60
CA LEU A 36 -11.77 -12.96 2.79
C LEU A 36 -12.02 -12.31 1.44
N VAL A 37 -11.16 -11.34 1.09
CA VAL A 37 -11.25 -10.69 -0.22
C VAL A 37 -10.76 -11.67 -1.29
N PRO A 38 -11.45 -11.86 -2.42
CA PRO A 38 -11.02 -12.82 -3.44
C PRO A 38 -9.61 -12.57 -3.97
N SER A 39 -9.21 -11.32 -4.19
CA SER A 39 -7.85 -10.96 -4.61
C SER A 39 -6.78 -11.36 -3.58
N PHE A 40 -7.10 -11.34 -2.28
CA PHE A 40 -6.21 -11.91 -1.26
C PHE A 40 -6.10 -13.43 -1.40
N VAL A 41 -7.23 -14.13 -1.60
CA VAL A 41 -7.24 -15.59 -1.78
C VAL A 41 -6.44 -15.99 -3.01
N GLU A 42 -6.62 -15.29 -4.12
CA GLU A 42 -5.88 -15.48 -5.37
C GLU A 42 -4.36 -15.35 -5.14
N GLN A 43 -3.91 -14.22 -4.59
CA GLN A 43 -2.49 -13.99 -4.31
C GLN A 43 -1.91 -15.00 -3.33
N LEU A 44 -2.66 -15.37 -2.29
CA LEU A 44 -2.24 -16.39 -1.34
C LEU A 44 -2.01 -17.76 -2.02
N VAL A 45 -2.93 -18.14 -2.92
CA VAL A 45 -2.81 -19.37 -3.73
C VAL A 45 -1.61 -19.27 -4.67
N ASP A 46 -1.38 -18.11 -5.27
CA ASP A 46 -0.27 -17.87 -6.18
C ASP A 46 1.10 -18.03 -5.47
N TYR A 47 1.24 -17.45 -4.26
CA TYR A 47 2.45 -17.64 -3.46
C TYR A 47 2.77 -19.12 -3.21
N HIS A 48 1.79 -19.92 -2.83
CA HIS A 48 2.09 -21.32 -2.43
C HIS A 48 2.01 -22.34 -3.57
N ASN A 49 1.22 -22.10 -4.63
CA ASN A 49 1.08 -23.03 -5.75
C ASN A 49 2.04 -22.72 -6.90
N ASN A 50 2.27 -21.44 -7.18
CA ASN A 50 3.06 -20.97 -8.31
C ASN A 50 4.44 -20.45 -7.88
N GLU A 51 4.74 -20.50 -6.57
CA GLU A 51 5.99 -19.99 -6.02
C GLU A 51 6.22 -18.50 -6.38
N ALA A 52 5.12 -17.71 -6.39
CA ALA A 52 5.21 -16.26 -6.60
C ALA A 52 6.12 -15.64 -5.55
N LEU A 53 6.79 -14.57 -5.94
CA LEU A 53 7.68 -13.80 -5.08
C LEU A 53 7.16 -12.37 -4.93
N ASP A 54 7.53 -11.73 -3.87
CA ASP A 54 7.52 -10.27 -3.79
C ASP A 54 8.94 -9.72 -3.94
N VAL A 55 9.06 -8.43 -4.24
CA VAL A 55 10.34 -7.74 -4.41
C VAL A 55 11.29 -7.97 -3.24
N HIS A 56 10.76 -8.09 -2.02
CA HIS A 56 11.56 -8.32 -0.83
C HIS A 56 12.09 -9.76 -0.76
N THR A 57 11.27 -10.72 -1.13
CA THR A 57 11.67 -12.14 -1.09
C THR A 57 12.55 -12.53 -2.26
N GLU A 58 12.45 -11.84 -3.41
CA GLU A 58 13.33 -12.08 -4.55
C GLU A 58 14.81 -11.90 -4.15
N PHE A 59 15.14 -10.76 -3.57
CA PHE A 59 16.52 -10.49 -3.16
C PHE A 59 16.96 -11.42 -2.01
N ALA A 60 16.09 -11.62 -1.02
CA ALA A 60 16.40 -12.44 0.14
C ALA A 60 16.61 -13.91 -0.21
N GLY A 61 16.02 -14.39 -1.32
CA GLY A 61 16.14 -15.76 -1.79
C GLY A 61 17.32 -16.04 -2.71
N ARG A 62 18.15 -15.04 -3.06
CA ARG A 62 19.28 -15.25 -3.98
C ARG A 62 20.35 -16.16 -3.39
N ASP A 63 20.97 -16.95 -4.26
CA ASP A 63 22.02 -17.91 -3.90
C ASP A 63 23.24 -17.24 -3.27
N TRP A 64 23.73 -17.83 -2.20
CA TRP A 64 24.92 -17.38 -1.50
C TRP A 64 26.17 -18.13 -1.97
N PRO A 65 27.29 -17.41 -2.28
CA PRO A 65 28.58 -18.06 -2.49
C PRO A 65 29.05 -18.75 -1.20
N GLN A 66 29.45 -20.00 -1.32
CA GLN A 66 29.91 -20.82 -0.19
C GLN A 66 31.32 -21.33 -0.41
N ASP A 67 32.06 -21.59 0.66
CA ASP A 67 33.31 -22.33 0.67
C ASP A 67 33.05 -23.87 0.66
N ASP A 68 34.14 -24.64 0.62
CA ASP A 68 34.06 -26.12 0.62
C ASP A 68 33.42 -26.72 1.90
N ASN A 69 33.23 -25.90 2.94
CA ASN A 69 32.63 -26.30 4.21
C ASN A 69 31.15 -25.81 4.34
N GLY A 70 30.65 -25.13 3.32
CA GLY A 70 29.29 -24.58 3.33
C GLY A 70 29.18 -23.24 4.09
N THR A 71 30.31 -22.60 4.40
CA THR A 71 30.30 -21.24 5.01
C THR A 71 30.16 -20.19 3.91
N VAL A 72 29.31 -19.19 4.13
CA VAL A 72 29.18 -18.09 3.15
C VAL A 72 30.52 -17.36 2.99
N SER A 73 30.98 -17.25 1.75
CA SER A 73 32.30 -16.71 1.38
C SER A 73 32.23 -15.32 0.72
N GLY A 74 31.03 -14.81 0.51
CA GLY A 74 30.74 -13.54 -0.14
C GLY A 74 29.29 -13.14 0.07
N TYR A 75 28.81 -12.18 -0.68
CA TYR A 75 27.42 -11.76 -0.72
C TYR A 75 26.66 -12.55 -1.80
N PRO A 76 25.30 -12.56 -1.77
CA PRO A 76 24.51 -13.09 -2.87
C PRO A 76 24.92 -12.40 -4.18
N ASN A 77 24.55 -13.02 -5.31
CA ASN A 77 24.85 -12.41 -6.62
C ASN A 77 24.07 -11.09 -6.79
N ALA A 78 24.71 -10.01 -6.40
CA ALA A 78 24.16 -8.66 -6.36
C ALA A 78 25.26 -7.66 -6.68
N THR A 79 24.86 -6.52 -7.24
CA THR A 79 25.79 -5.39 -7.39
C THR A 79 26.16 -4.80 -6.02
N ALA A 80 27.28 -4.11 -5.95
CA ALA A 80 27.68 -3.39 -4.71
C ALA A 80 26.60 -2.41 -4.26
N LEU A 81 25.89 -1.85 -5.21
CA LEU A 81 24.84 -0.88 -5.01
C LEU A 81 23.55 -1.52 -4.44
N GLU A 82 23.11 -2.67 -4.97
CA GLU A 82 22.00 -3.44 -4.39
C GLU A 82 22.31 -3.82 -2.93
N LEU A 83 23.48 -4.32 -2.67
CA LEU A 83 23.91 -4.67 -1.32
C LEU A 83 23.88 -3.47 -0.38
N HIS A 84 24.38 -2.33 -0.86
CA HIS A 84 24.39 -1.11 -0.09
C HIS A 84 22.96 -0.62 0.18
N THR A 85 22.13 -0.60 -0.84
CA THR A 85 20.72 -0.26 -0.75
C THR A 85 20.01 -1.14 0.28
N MET A 86 20.22 -2.44 0.23
CA MET A 86 19.65 -3.41 1.16
C MET A 86 20.13 -3.23 2.61
N GLN A 87 21.37 -2.83 2.80
CA GLN A 87 21.94 -2.59 4.14
C GLN A 87 21.33 -1.37 4.83
N PHE A 88 20.82 -0.40 4.08
CA PHE A 88 20.36 0.90 4.60
C PHE A 88 18.88 1.19 4.39
N GLN A 89 18.16 0.35 3.67
CA GLN A 89 16.74 0.61 3.38
C GLN A 89 15.78 -0.01 4.39
N SER A 90 14.61 0.58 4.44
CA SER A 90 13.47 0.14 5.23
C SER A 90 12.90 -1.24 4.86
N PHE A 91 13.48 -1.92 3.87
CA PHE A 91 13.26 -3.33 3.58
C PHE A 91 13.27 -4.18 4.86
N TRP A 92 14.12 -3.82 5.81
CA TRP A 92 14.23 -4.45 7.11
C TRP A 92 13.38 -3.76 8.18
N ASN A 93 12.30 -3.10 7.78
CA ASN A 93 11.44 -2.37 8.69
C ASN A 93 10.91 -3.29 9.80
N SER A 94 11.12 -2.87 11.05
CA SER A 94 10.65 -3.59 12.22
C SER A 94 9.12 -3.65 12.34
N GLY A 95 8.39 -2.81 11.61
CA GLY A 95 6.92 -2.82 11.57
C GLY A 95 6.32 -4.11 11.02
N TRP A 96 7.08 -4.87 10.21
CA TRP A 96 6.64 -6.15 9.65
C TRP A 96 7.10 -7.37 10.46
N ILE A 97 7.61 -7.15 11.63
CA ILE A 97 8.21 -8.17 12.48
C ILE A 97 7.45 -8.24 13.78
N TYR A 98 7.16 -9.46 14.20
CA TYR A 98 6.56 -9.69 15.51
C TYR A 98 7.40 -9.08 16.61
N ASN A 99 6.82 -8.14 17.32
CA ASN A 99 7.42 -7.57 18.52
C ASN A 99 6.87 -8.31 19.74
N VAL A 100 7.42 -9.47 20.03
CA VAL A 100 7.07 -10.25 21.21
C VAL A 100 7.69 -9.60 22.43
N SER A 101 6.92 -8.87 23.19
CA SER A 101 7.33 -8.41 24.51
C SER A 101 7.01 -9.52 25.53
N SER A 102 7.98 -10.24 26.00
CA SER A 102 7.73 -11.31 26.92
C SER A 102 8.32 -10.99 28.29
N ASP A 103 7.46 -10.75 29.26
CA ASP A 103 7.80 -10.89 30.69
C ASP A 103 8.00 -12.36 31.05
N ASP A 104 7.67 -13.28 30.13
CA ASP A 104 7.87 -14.70 30.27
C ASP A 104 9.30 -15.09 29.88
N ALA A 105 10.12 -15.42 30.86
CA ALA A 105 11.50 -15.83 30.65
C ALA A 105 11.63 -17.12 29.80
N GLU A 106 10.58 -17.94 29.68
CA GLU A 106 10.58 -19.13 28.84
C GLU A 106 10.42 -18.79 27.36
N LEU A 107 9.81 -17.66 27.04
CA LEU A 107 9.62 -17.16 25.66
C LEU A 107 10.60 -16.04 25.28
N ALA A 108 11.52 -15.67 26.17
CA ALA A 108 12.47 -14.59 25.93
C ALA A 108 13.32 -14.78 24.66
N TRP A 109 13.46 -16.01 24.18
CA TRP A 109 14.14 -16.32 22.92
C TRP A 109 13.35 -15.91 21.65
N LEU A 110 12.06 -15.61 21.77
CA LEU A 110 11.23 -15.07 20.70
C LEU A 110 11.29 -13.54 20.66
N TYR A 111 11.99 -12.89 21.59
CA TYR A 111 11.98 -11.46 21.73
C TYR A 111 13.07 -10.78 20.87
N PRO A 112 12.73 -10.06 19.78
CA PRO A 112 13.71 -9.54 18.86
C PRO A 112 14.61 -8.45 19.45
N SER A 113 14.13 -7.63 20.38
CA SER A 113 14.91 -6.50 20.92
C SER A 113 16.13 -6.90 21.76
N SER A 114 16.15 -8.13 22.29
CA SER A 114 17.31 -8.66 23.03
C SER A 114 18.22 -9.55 22.19
N GLN A 115 17.90 -9.73 20.90
CA GLN A 115 18.49 -10.73 20.04
C GLN A 115 19.40 -10.14 18.96
N ARG A 116 20.06 -11.01 18.22
CA ARG A 116 20.96 -10.68 17.10
C ARG A 116 20.30 -9.77 16.05
N TYR A 117 19.01 -9.94 15.79
CA TYR A 117 18.28 -9.13 14.81
C TYR A 117 18.33 -7.63 15.17
N SER A 118 17.97 -7.27 16.40
CA SER A 118 18.00 -5.87 16.85
C SER A 118 19.40 -5.27 16.75
N GLN A 119 20.44 -6.05 17.06
CA GLN A 119 21.81 -5.60 16.92
C GLN A 119 22.17 -5.30 15.47
N LEU A 120 21.77 -6.18 14.54
CA LEU A 120 22.05 -5.99 13.12
C LEU A 120 21.24 -4.82 12.53
N TYR A 121 19.98 -4.71 12.94
CA TYR A 121 19.11 -3.60 12.56
C TYR A 121 19.66 -2.25 13.04
N ASP A 122 20.08 -2.16 14.29
CA ASP A 122 20.71 -0.96 14.85
C ASP A 122 22.03 -0.63 14.16
N MET A 123 22.78 -1.64 13.73
CA MET A 123 24.01 -1.43 12.95
C MET A 123 23.71 -0.82 11.58
N THR A 124 22.59 -1.16 10.97
CA THR A 124 22.23 -0.71 9.62
C THR A 124 21.51 0.64 9.60
N LEU A 125 20.71 0.97 10.61
CA LEU A 125 19.81 2.12 10.55
C LEU A 125 20.14 3.29 11.49
N HIS A 126 20.72 3.03 12.67
CA HIS A 126 20.74 4.05 13.73
C HIS A 126 22.10 4.60 14.11
N ASN A 127 23.20 3.95 13.78
CA ASN A 127 24.51 4.31 14.37
C ASN A 127 25.55 4.83 13.38
N LEU A 128 25.19 5.06 12.13
CA LEU A 128 26.20 5.37 11.13
C LEU A 128 26.16 6.83 10.72
N LYS A 129 27.26 7.48 10.97
CA LYS A 129 27.51 8.77 10.31
C LYS A 129 27.65 8.52 8.81
N PRO A 130 27.08 9.36 7.96
CA PRO A 130 27.13 9.20 6.50
C PRO A 130 28.52 8.86 5.96
N ALA A 131 29.56 9.51 6.46
CA ALA A 131 30.94 9.30 6.05
C ALA A 131 31.52 7.89 6.38
N THR A 132 30.89 7.12 7.25
CA THR A 132 31.32 5.77 7.63
C THR A 132 30.65 4.69 6.78
N ILE A 133 29.51 5.03 6.19
CA ILE A 133 28.64 4.13 5.44
C ILE A 133 29.24 3.76 4.09
N MET A 134 30.05 4.64 3.51
CA MET A 134 30.32 4.66 2.08
C MET A 134 31.53 3.86 1.63
N ASN A 135 32.44 3.52 2.52
CA ASN A 135 33.69 2.87 2.12
C ASN A 135 33.80 1.38 2.43
N ASP A 136 32.92 0.83 3.27
CA ASP A 136 32.97 -0.58 3.63
C ASP A 136 31.56 -1.12 3.80
N ALA A 137 31.29 -2.29 3.25
CA ALA A 137 30.13 -3.09 3.62
C ALA A 137 30.15 -3.27 5.15
N ILE A 138 29.24 -2.61 5.85
CA ILE A 138 29.22 -2.54 7.33
C ILE A 138 28.91 -3.90 7.92
N LEU A 139 28.07 -4.67 7.25
CA LEU A 139 27.78 -6.04 7.59
C LEU A 139 28.77 -6.95 6.89
N ALA A 140 29.40 -7.85 7.65
CA ALA A 140 30.10 -8.96 7.03
C ALA A 140 29.08 -9.87 6.30
N PRO A 141 29.50 -10.67 5.30
CA PRO A 141 28.60 -11.61 4.62
C PRO A 141 27.78 -12.47 5.59
N GLN A 142 28.36 -12.92 6.69
CA GLN A 142 27.65 -13.67 7.73
C GLN A 142 26.62 -12.85 8.48
N ASP A 143 26.91 -11.58 8.77
CA ASP A 143 25.96 -10.68 9.44
C ASP A 143 24.76 -10.39 8.52
N PHE A 144 25.00 -10.28 7.23
CA PHE A 144 23.95 -10.08 6.24
C PHE A 144 23.04 -11.33 6.12
N LEU A 145 23.61 -12.53 6.04
CA LEU A 145 22.85 -13.77 6.05
C LEU A 145 22.06 -13.93 7.37
N ASP A 146 22.68 -13.61 8.50
CA ASP A 146 22.00 -13.64 9.79
C ASP A 146 20.78 -12.69 9.77
N LEU A 147 20.94 -11.49 9.21
CA LEU A 147 19.84 -10.52 9.09
C LEU A 147 18.69 -11.06 8.22
N GLN A 148 18.99 -11.64 7.07
CA GLN A 148 17.97 -12.22 6.19
C GLN A 148 17.19 -13.34 6.89
N VAL A 149 17.88 -14.30 7.49
CA VAL A 149 17.23 -15.44 8.19
C VAL A 149 16.36 -14.93 9.35
N LEU A 150 16.88 -14.01 10.15
CA LEU A 150 16.16 -13.44 11.28
C LEU A 150 14.94 -12.62 10.85
N TRP A 151 15.05 -11.88 9.75
CA TRP A 151 13.92 -11.15 9.18
C TRP A 151 12.76 -12.07 8.82
N TYR A 152 13.03 -13.18 8.15
CA TYR A 152 12.01 -14.19 7.87
C TYR A 152 11.48 -14.86 9.15
N LEU A 153 12.35 -15.22 10.09
CA LEU A 153 11.95 -15.88 11.32
C LEU A 153 10.96 -15.04 12.13
N TYR A 154 11.23 -13.73 12.27
CA TYR A 154 10.38 -12.85 13.07
C TYR A 154 9.08 -12.44 12.41
N GLN A 155 8.81 -12.88 11.19
CA GLN A 155 7.50 -12.78 10.55
C GLN A 155 6.56 -13.94 10.90
N PHE A 156 7.05 -15.04 11.44
CA PHE A 156 6.19 -16.15 11.87
C PHE A 156 5.44 -15.81 13.15
N SER A 157 4.15 -16.15 13.20
CA SER A 157 3.41 -16.16 14.45
C SER A 157 4.12 -16.99 15.51
N PRO A 158 4.39 -16.44 16.72
CA PRO A 158 4.99 -17.19 17.82
C PRO A 158 4.17 -18.41 18.19
N ASP A 159 2.86 -18.29 18.26
CA ASP A 159 1.96 -19.38 18.62
C ASP A 159 1.98 -20.51 17.59
N TYR A 160 2.12 -20.15 16.32
CA TYR A 160 2.33 -21.10 15.25
C TYR A 160 3.64 -21.89 15.43
N VAL A 161 4.74 -21.17 15.64
CA VAL A 161 6.08 -21.78 15.86
C VAL A 161 6.04 -22.74 17.06
N LEU A 162 5.28 -22.41 18.10
CA LEU A 162 5.12 -23.22 19.29
C LEU A 162 4.10 -24.36 19.14
N GLY A 163 3.33 -24.42 18.05
CA GLY A 163 2.28 -25.41 17.83
C GLY A 163 1.04 -25.21 18.67
N GLN A 164 0.74 -23.99 19.03
CA GLN A 164 -0.44 -23.63 19.85
C GLN A 164 -1.77 -23.76 19.10
N TYR A 165 -1.75 -23.88 17.77
CA TYR A 165 -2.93 -24.00 16.89
C TYR A 165 -3.19 -25.44 16.42
N GLN A 166 -2.68 -26.40 17.12
CA GLN A 166 -2.63 -27.82 16.73
C GLN A 166 -3.99 -28.45 16.43
N SER A 167 -5.05 -28.01 17.10
CA SER A 167 -6.40 -28.58 16.88
C SER A 167 -6.96 -28.32 15.48
N ILE A 168 -6.52 -27.25 14.83
CA ILE A 168 -6.90 -26.94 13.45
C ILE A 168 -5.97 -27.64 12.47
N GLU A 169 -4.69 -27.66 12.75
CA GLU A 169 -3.67 -28.30 11.91
C GLU A 169 -3.88 -29.80 11.77
N ASP A 170 -4.28 -30.50 12.83
CA ASP A 170 -4.58 -31.94 12.81
C ASP A 170 -5.79 -32.28 11.93
N SER A 171 -6.69 -31.34 11.68
CA SER A 171 -7.82 -31.50 10.78
C SER A 171 -7.46 -31.21 9.31
N SER A 172 -6.38 -30.48 9.07
CA SER A 172 -5.83 -30.24 7.73
C SER A 172 -4.92 -31.43 7.34
N ALA A 173 -5.02 -31.92 6.10
CA ALA A 173 -4.20 -33.03 5.60
C ALA A 173 -2.69 -32.71 5.46
N SER A 174 -2.19 -31.66 6.09
CA SER A 174 -0.87 -31.06 5.90
C SER A 174 0.31 -31.82 6.53
N GLY A 175 0.05 -32.87 7.31
CA GLY A 175 1.12 -33.70 7.87
C GLY A 175 2.05 -33.01 8.87
N ARG A 176 1.62 -31.94 9.50
CA ARG A 176 2.40 -31.15 10.45
C ARG A 176 2.65 -31.89 11.76
N PRO A 177 3.83 -31.70 12.35
CA PRO A 177 4.14 -32.35 13.64
C PRO A 177 3.33 -31.74 14.77
N ALA A 178 2.83 -32.56 15.64
CA ALA A 178 2.01 -32.28 16.81
C ALA A 178 2.65 -31.39 17.88
N HIS A 179 3.77 -30.74 17.65
CA HIS A 179 4.54 -29.98 18.63
C HIS A 179 5.13 -28.67 18.05
N GLY A 180 4.49 -28.09 17.04
CA GLY A 180 5.02 -26.94 16.33
C GLY A 180 6.24 -27.26 15.49
N ASP A 181 6.85 -26.23 14.91
CA ASP A 181 8.05 -26.42 14.08
C ASP A 181 9.32 -26.38 14.95
N LEU A 182 9.85 -27.56 15.27
CA LEU A 182 11.07 -27.67 16.07
C LEU A 182 12.30 -27.07 15.37
N THR A 183 12.33 -27.04 14.04
CA THR A 183 13.44 -26.45 13.30
C THR A 183 13.40 -24.94 13.43
N LEU A 184 12.24 -24.32 13.22
CA LEU A 184 12.06 -22.88 13.46
C LEU A 184 12.41 -22.50 14.90
N GLN A 185 11.92 -23.27 15.90
CA GLN A 185 12.27 -23.05 17.30
C GLN A 185 13.78 -23.11 17.56
N ASN A 186 14.49 -24.04 16.90
CA ASN A 186 15.93 -24.15 17.02
C ASN A 186 16.66 -22.98 16.37
N LEU A 187 16.19 -22.51 15.19
CA LEU A 187 16.77 -21.36 14.51
C LEU A 187 16.58 -20.07 15.34
N PHE A 188 15.41 -19.86 15.93
CA PHE A 188 15.22 -18.76 16.89
C PHE A 188 16.22 -18.81 18.05
N LYS A 189 16.39 -20.00 18.65
CA LYS A 189 17.31 -20.20 19.79
C LYS A 189 18.79 -20.07 19.40
N GLN A 190 19.14 -20.39 18.14
CA GLN A 190 20.48 -20.25 17.61
C GLN A 190 20.92 -18.78 17.56
N ASN A 191 20.01 -17.88 17.15
CA ASN A 191 20.18 -16.41 17.23
C ASN A 191 21.45 -15.90 16.53
N GLY A 192 21.74 -16.40 15.34
CA GLY A 192 22.87 -16.01 14.48
C GLY A 192 23.79 -17.15 14.11
N GLY A 193 24.73 -16.89 13.19
CA GLY A 193 25.64 -17.89 12.65
C GLY A 193 24.92 -18.90 11.74
N TYR A 194 23.92 -18.44 11.01
CA TYR A 194 23.13 -19.23 10.08
C TYR A 194 23.93 -19.63 8.84
N ILE A 195 23.49 -20.66 8.18
CA ILE A 195 24.00 -21.11 6.87
C ILE A 195 22.92 -20.95 5.80
N SER A 196 23.30 -21.01 4.52
CA SER A 196 22.34 -20.80 3.41
C SER A 196 21.14 -21.74 3.46
N THR A 197 21.35 -23.00 3.87
CA THR A 197 20.24 -23.97 4.01
C THR A 197 19.27 -23.61 5.13
N ASP A 198 19.64 -22.76 6.09
CA ASP A 198 18.70 -22.22 7.07
C ASP A 198 17.80 -21.18 6.42
N LEU A 199 18.35 -20.35 5.50
CA LEU A 199 17.58 -19.42 4.69
C LEU A 199 16.58 -20.16 3.79
N ASP A 200 17.04 -21.18 3.04
CA ASP A 200 16.16 -22.02 2.21
C ASP A 200 15.03 -22.64 3.05
N TYR A 201 15.36 -23.06 4.27
CA TYR A 201 14.38 -23.65 5.17
C TYR A 201 13.30 -22.64 5.60
N VAL A 202 13.70 -21.44 6.04
CA VAL A 202 12.71 -20.44 6.52
C VAL A 202 11.81 -19.96 5.39
N ILE A 203 12.34 -19.81 4.17
CA ILE A 203 11.54 -19.48 2.98
C ILE A 203 10.52 -20.59 2.71
N SER A 204 10.97 -21.84 2.63
CA SER A 204 10.09 -23.00 2.42
C SER A 204 9.04 -23.15 3.55
N ALA A 205 9.42 -22.84 4.79
CA ALA A 205 8.50 -22.87 5.91
C ALA A 205 7.43 -21.78 5.81
N GLN A 206 7.75 -20.58 5.31
CA GLN A 206 6.75 -19.54 5.04
C GLN A 206 5.74 -19.97 3.98
N LEU A 207 6.19 -20.53 2.85
CA LEU A 207 5.30 -21.07 1.82
C LEU A 207 4.38 -22.14 2.38
N SER A 208 4.92 -23.06 3.20
CA SER A 208 4.12 -24.10 3.88
C SER A 208 3.12 -23.50 4.86
N HIS A 209 3.47 -22.42 5.53
CA HIS A 209 2.58 -21.72 6.45
C HIS A 209 1.42 -21.07 5.69
N MET A 210 1.70 -20.32 4.62
CA MET A 210 0.67 -19.71 3.77
C MET A 210 -0.29 -20.76 3.21
N ALA A 211 0.21 -21.91 2.80
CA ALA A 211 -0.62 -23.02 2.31
C ALA A 211 -1.61 -23.58 3.35
N ASN A 212 -1.41 -23.31 4.65
CA ASN A 212 -2.33 -23.73 5.71
C ASN A 212 -3.42 -22.72 6.05
N VAL A 213 -3.33 -21.47 5.57
CA VAL A 213 -4.28 -20.41 5.92
C VAL A 213 -5.70 -20.81 5.49
N LEU A 214 -5.95 -21.05 4.21
CA LEU A 214 -7.29 -21.39 3.72
C LEU A 214 -7.84 -22.70 4.34
N PRO A 215 -7.05 -23.79 4.51
CA PRO A 215 -7.50 -24.97 5.26
C PRO A 215 -7.93 -24.70 6.70
N MET A 216 -7.28 -23.78 7.42
CA MET A 216 -7.71 -23.39 8.77
C MET A 216 -9.10 -22.76 8.76
N TYR A 217 -9.34 -21.79 7.87
CA TYR A 217 -10.66 -21.16 7.72
C TYR A 217 -11.73 -22.18 7.29
N SER A 218 -11.43 -23.05 6.33
CA SER A 218 -12.35 -24.12 5.89
C SER A 218 -12.72 -25.07 7.02
N ALA A 219 -11.75 -25.44 7.87
CA ALA A 219 -12.00 -26.33 9.03
C ALA A 219 -12.95 -25.67 10.06
N LEU A 220 -12.70 -24.41 10.39
CA LEU A 220 -13.56 -23.65 11.31
C LEU A 220 -14.96 -23.41 10.74
N ALA A 221 -15.07 -23.10 9.44
CA ALA A 221 -16.34 -22.95 8.76
C ALA A 221 -17.13 -24.27 8.75
N SER A 222 -16.47 -25.39 8.42
CA SER A 222 -17.08 -26.72 8.43
C SER A 222 -17.56 -27.14 9.81
N SER A 223 -16.90 -26.69 10.90
CA SER A 223 -17.35 -26.92 12.27
C SER A 223 -18.55 -26.07 12.68
N GLY A 224 -18.89 -25.04 11.91
CA GLY A 224 -19.90 -24.04 12.23
C GLY A 224 -19.46 -23.02 13.28
N GLN A 225 -18.16 -22.93 13.55
CA GLN A 225 -17.61 -21.94 14.47
C GLN A 225 -17.46 -20.58 13.80
N ILE A 226 -17.20 -20.55 12.50
CA ILE A 226 -17.14 -19.31 11.73
C ILE A 226 -18.09 -19.33 10.54
N GLU A 227 -18.47 -18.15 10.11
CA GLU A 227 -19.03 -17.89 8.78
C GLU A 227 -18.00 -17.12 7.95
N LEU A 228 -17.85 -17.52 6.68
CA LEU A 228 -16.99 -16.81 5.73
C LEU A 228 -17.83 -16.00 4.77
N THR A 229 -17.44 -14.78 4.54
CA THR A 229 -18.02 -13.86 3.57
C THR A 229 -17.02 -13.49 2.50
N THR A 230 -17.50 -12.89 1.42
CA THR A 230 -16.68 -12.36 0.33
C THR A 230 -16.89 -10.86 0.18
N SER A 231 -15.99 -10.23 -0.54
CA SER A 231 -16.15 -8.91 -1.16
C SER A 231 -16.23 -9.07 -2.68
N PRO A 232 -16.51 -8.02 -3.47
CA PRO A 232 -16.23 -8.04 -4.91
C PRO A 232 -14.75 -8.35 -5.18
N TYR A 233 -14.43 -8.98 -6.31
CA TYR A 233 -13.14 -9.64 -6.56
C TYR A 233 -11.92 -8.76 -6.26
N TYR A 234 -11.84 -7.59 -6.88
CA TYR A 234 -10.74 -6.61 -6.69
C TYR A 234 -11.14 -5.45 -5.78
N HIS A 235 -12.14 -5.65 -4.94
CA HIS A 235 -12.55 -4.70 -3.91
C HIS A 235 -12.97 -3.31 -4.42
N PRO A 236 -13.72 -3.16 -5.53
CA PRO A 236 -14.17 -1.86 -5.99
C PRO A 236 -15.22 -1.25 -5.06
N ILE A 237 -15.29 0.07 -5.01
CA ILE A 237 -16.39 0.80 -4.36
C ILE A 237 -17.64 0.68 -5.23
N MET A 238 -18.45 -0.37 -5.02
CA MET A 238 -19.61 -0.66 -5.86
C MET A 238 -20.57 0.52 -6.04
N PRO A 239 -20.87 1.34 -5.02
CA PRO A 239 -21.68 2.54 -5.25
C PRO A 239 -21.14 3.45 -6.35
N LEU A 240 -19.82 3.62 -6.47
CA LEU A 240 -19.22 4.44 -7.52
C LEU A 240 -19.31 3.77 -8.90
N LEU A 241 -19.23 2.44 -8.98
CA LEU A 241 -19.52 1.72 -10.22
C LEU A 241 -20.97 1.91 -10.66
N MET A 242 -21.92 1.98 -9.72
CA MET A 242 -23.36 2.07 -9.97
C MET A 242 -23.89 3.50 -10.21
N MET A 243 -23.13 4.54 -9.93
CA MET A 243 -23.53 5.93 -10.15
C MET A 243 -23.49 6.31 -11.63
N ASP A 244 -24.41 7.19 -12.05
CA ASP A 244 -24.44 7.83 -13.37
C ASP A 244 -23.58 9.10 -13.41
N GLY A 245 -22.30 8.97 -13.04
CA GLY A 245 -21.40 10.11 -12.95
C GLY A 245 -21.62 10.99 -11.71
N TRP A 246 -20.70 11.90 -11.48
CA TRP A 246 -20.74 12.82 -10.34
C TRP A 246 -19.83 14.04 -10.56
N THR A 247 -20.02 15.03 -9.71
CA THR A 247 -19.09 16.15 -9.53
C THR A 247 -18.95 16.35 -8.02
N PHE A 248 -17.75 16.16 -7.50
CA PHE A 248 -17.46 16.38 -6.09
C PHE A 248 -16.91 17.79 -5.82
N GLU A 249 -16.27 18.00 -4.67
CA GLU A 249 -15.81 19.31 -4.22
C GLU A 249 -14.69 19.90 -5.07
N ASP A 250 -13.92 19.06 -5.75
CA ASP A 250 -12.86 19.45 -6.69
C ASP A 250 -13.39 20.19 -7.94
N GLY A 251 -14.67 20.01 -8.25
CA GLY A 251 -15.31 20.58 -9.43
C GLY A 251 -15.03 19.84 -10.73
N ILE A 252 -14.30 18.72 -10.68
CA ILE A 252 -14.09 17.84 -11.84
C ILE A 252 -15.33 16.98 -12.03
N GLU A 253 -15.83 16.91 -13.26
CA GLU A 253 -17.00 16.14 -13.60
C GLU A 253 -16.57 14.77 -14.15
N VAL A 254 -17.00 13.69 -13.48
CA VAL A 254 -16.84 12.32 -13.97
C VAL A 254 -18.12 11.90 -14.70
N ASN A 255 -18.03 11.84 -16.02
CA ASN A 255 -19.15 11.49 -16.89
C ASN A 255 -19.13 10.00 -17.25
N LYS A 256 -20.01 9.22 -16.63
CA LYS A 256 -20.16 7.80 -16.92
C LYS A 256 -21.61 7.37 -16.77
N ASP A 257 -21.96 6.27 -17.40
CA ASP A 257 -23.16 5.53 -17.10
C ASP A 257 -22.92 4.54 -15.93
N SER A 258 -23.97 4.06 -15.31
CA SER A 258 -23.89 2.98 -14.32
C SER A 258 -23.36 1.68 -14.93
N TRP A 259 -22.52 0.94 -14.17
CA TRP A 259 -21.89 -0.32 -14.58
C TRP A 259 -22.37 -1.53 -13.74
N PRO A 260 -23.65 -1.90 -13.81
CA PRO A 260 -24.18 -3.00 -12.99
C PRO A 260 -23.61 -4.36 -13.38
N ASP A 261 -23.18 -4.55 -14.62
CA ASP A 261 -22.59 -5.80 -15.07
C ASP A 261 -21.20 -6.00 -14.49
N ASP A 262 -20.37 -4.94 -14.39
CA ASP A 262 -19.05 -5.00 -13.78
C ASP A 262 -19.17 -5.38 -12.30
N THR A 263 -20.08 -4.70 -11.56
CA THR A 263 -20.40 -5.05 -10.17
C THR A 263 -20.81 -6.53 -10.03
N ARG A 264 -21.69 -7.00 -10.92
CA ARG A 264 -22.18 -8.40 -10.89
C ARG A 264 -21.06 -9.39 -11.22
N ASN A 265 -20.26 -9.11 -12.24
CA ASN A 265 -19.16 -9.98 -12.66
C ASN A 265 -18.11 -10.12 -11.56
N GLN A 266 -17.66 -9.03 -10.96
CA GLN A 266 -16.71 -9.09 -9.86
C GLN A 266 -17.24 -9.89 -8.65
N LEU A 267 -18.53 -9.83 -8.36
CA LEU A 267 -19.12 -10.67 -7.32
C LEU A 267 -19.19 -12.14 -7.72
N VAL A 268 -19.59 -12.45 -8.95
CA VAL A 268 -19.67 -13.83 -9.45
C VAL A 268 -18.30 -14.48 -9.49
N ASP A 269 -17.31 -13.79 -10.06
CA ASP A 269 -15.95 -14.31 -10.18
C ASP A 269 -15.32 -14.54 -8.79
N GLY A 270 -15.55 -13.63 -7.83
CA GLY A 270 -15.12 -13.82 -6.45
C GLY A 270 -15.78 -15.03 -5.78
N MET A 271 -17.09 -15.24 -5.99
CA MET A 271 -17.81 -16.40 -5.45
C MET A 271 -17.36 -17.71 -6.12
N ASP A 272 -17.02 -17.68 -7.41
CA ASP A 272 -16.50 -18.84 -8.14
C ASP A 272 -15.11 -19.25 -7.62
N LEU A 273 -14.24 -18.26 -7.33
CA LEU A 273 -12.95 -18.52 -6.67
C LEU A 273 -13.15 -19.17 -5.29
N PHE A 274 -14.07 -18.64 -4.48
CA PHE A 274 -14.40 -19.23 -3.18
C PHE A 274 -14.88 -20.68 -3.30
N GLU A 275 -15.73 -20.98 -4.28
CA GLU A 275 -16.19 -22.35 -4.51
C GLU A 275 -15.04 -23.27 -4.93
N ALA A 276 -14.13 -22.78 -5.75
CA ALA A 276 -12.95 -23.53 -6.19
C ALA A 276 -11.97 -23.81 -5.03
N GLU A 277 -11.64 -22.82 -4.22
CA GLU A 277 -10.59 -22.92 -3.20
C GLU A 277 -11.13 -23.40 -1.83
N LEU A 278 -12.35 -23.03 -1.45
CA LEU A 278 -12.93 -23.32 -0.14
C LEU A 278 -14.10 -24.34 -0.20
N GLY A 279 -14.61 -24.66 -1.39
CA GLY A 279 -15.63 -25.68 -1.60
C GLY A 279 -17.08 -25.23 -1.35
N PHE A 280 -17.35 -23.95 -1.22
CA PHE A 280 -18.70 -23.41 -1.05
C PHE A 280 -18.80 -21.95 -1.54
N ARG A 281 -20.02 -21.51 -1.85
CA ARG A 281 -20.32 -20.10 -2.16
C ARG A 281 -20.78 -19.38 -0.90
N PRO A 282 -20.17 -18.21 -0.57
CA PRO A 282 -20.63 -17.40 0.55
C PRO A 282 -22.04 -16.83 0.29
N THR A 283 -22.80 -16.66 1.37
CA THR A 283 -24.15 -16.04 1.32
C THR A 283 -24.16 -14.65 1.97
N GLY A 284 -23.10 -14.28 2.62
CA GLY A 284 -22.86 -12.97 3.19
C GLY A 284 -21.77 -12.22 2.44
N MET A 285 -21.82 -10.91 2.50
CA MET A 285 -20.87 -10.03 1.82
C MET A 285 -20.41 -8.91 2.75
N TRP A 286 -19.13 -8.64 2.69
CA TRP A 286 -18.57 -7.37 3.12
C TRP A 286 -18.44 -6.47 1.89
N PRO A 287 -19.36 -5.50 1.69
CA PRO A 287 -19.15 -4.50 0.65
C PRO A 287 -17.81 -3.80 0.88
N SER A 288 -17.08 -3.55 -0.19
CA SER A 288 -15.79 -2.84 -0.10
C SER A 288 -15.94 -1.58 0.74
N GLU A 289 -15.14 -1.45 1.80
CA GLU A 289 -15.19 -0.33 2.75
C GLU A 289 -16.59 -0.11 3.37
N GLN A 290 -17.37 -1.18 3.51
CA GLN A 290 -18.78 -1.11 3.93
C GLN A 290 -19.62 -0.11 3.12
N SER A 291 -19.18 0.19 1.90
CA SER A 291 -19.85 1.13 1.02
C SER A 291 -21.14 0.55 0.46
N VAL A 292 -22.23 1.28 0.60
CA VAL A 292 -23.56 0.86 0.15
C VAL A 292 -24.28 1.95 -0.62
N SER A 293 -25.19 1.55 -1.49
CA SER A 293 -26.14 2.44 -2.15
C SER A 293 -27.42 1.68 -2.51
N PRO A 294 -28.56 2.38 -2.77
CA PRO A 294 -29.77 1.72 -3.23
C PRO A 294 -29.59 0.92 -4.53
N ALA A 295 -28.75 1.41 -5.44
CA ALA A 295 -28.55 0.82 -6.75
C ALA A 295 -27.85 -0.55 -6.70
N MET A 296 -27.01 -0.81 -5.69
CA MET A 296 -26.28 -2.07 -5.61
C MET A 296 -27.10 -3.23 -5.04
N VAL A 297 -28.23 -2.97 -4.41
CA VAL A 297 -29.03 -4.03 -3.78
C VAL A 297 -29.52 -5.06 -4.80
N GLU A 298 -29.92 -4.63 -6.01
CA GLU A 298 -30.33 -5.50 -7.09
C GLU A 298 -29.22 -6.47 -7.54
N PRO A 299 -28.03 -6.02 -8.03
CA PRO A 299 -26.98 -6.94 -8.45
C PRO A 299 -26.47 -7.84 -7.32
N VAL A 300 -26.45 -7.38 -6.08
CA VAL A 300 -26.06 -8.18 -4.91
C VAL A 300 -27.08 -9.30 -4.65
N SER A 301 -28.39 -8.98 -4.72
CA SER A 301 -29.46 -9.97 -4.59
C SER A 301 -29.44 -11.00 -5.72
N ASP A 302 -29.22 -10.55 -6.96
CA ASP A 302 -29.20 -11.38 -8.16
C ASP A 302 -28.13 -12.50 -8.12
N VAL A 303 -26.98 -12.23 -7.57
CA VAL A 303 -25.91 -13.22 -7.44
C VAL A 303 -26.10 -14.17 -6.27
N GLY A 304 -27.15 -13.98 -5.46
CA GLY A 304 -27.53 -14.87 -4.37
C GLY A 304 -26.97 -14.50 -3.00
N ILE A 305 -26.40 -13.33 -2.83
CA ILE A 305 -26.02 -12.79 -1.52
C ILE A 305 -27.31 -12.50 -0.73
N GLN A 306 -27.38 -13.01 0.49
CA GLN A 306 -28.57 -12.90 1.35
C GLN A 306 -28.44 -11.78 2.38
N TRP A 307 -27.20 -11.44 2.77
CA TRP A 307 -26.95 -10.36 3.72
C TRP A 307 -25.63 -9.63 3.44
N MET A 308 -25.57 -8.39 3.89
CA MET A 308 -24.37 -7.53 3.82
C MET A 308 -24.22 -6.72 5.10
N VAL A 309 -23.05 -6.17 5.34
CA VAL A 309 -22.76 -5.33 6.51
C VAL A 309 -22.39 -3.90 6.06
N THR A 310 -22.83 -2.90 6.83
CA THR A 310 -22.39 -1.51 6.68
C THR A 310 -22.39 -0.79 8.04
N ASP A 311 -22.20 0.52 8.04
CA ASP A 311 -22.01 1.31 9.26
C ASP A 311 -23.34 1.89 9.80
N GLU A 312 -23.40 2.20 11.10
CA GLU A 312 -24.53 2.85 11.73
C GLU A 312 -24.86 4.22 11.12
N VAL A 313 -23.87 4.93 10.57
CA VAL A 313 -24.10 6.22 9.92
C VAL A 313 -24.95 6.05 8.66
N ASN A 314 -24.78 4.96 7.93
CA ASN A 314 -25.62 4.63 6.77
C ASN A 314 -27.04 4.29 7.21
N LEU A 315 -27.23 3.62 8.36
CA LEU A 315 -28.55 3.39 8.92
C LEU A 315 -29.24 4.70 9.31
N ALA A 316 -28.54 5.58 10.00
CA ALA A 316 -29.08 6.90 10.39
C ALA A 316 -29.48 7.76 9.20
N GLY A 317 -28.77 7.65 8.07
CA GLY A 317 -29.10 8.31 6.82
C GLY A 317 -30.21 7.62 6.00
N SER A 318 -30.58 6.38 6.39
CA SER A 318 -31.58 5.59 5.69
C SER A 318 -33.02 5.91 6.13
N THR A 319 -33.98 5.65 5.27
CA THR A 319 -35.42 5.83 5.60
C THR A 319 -36.13 4.49 5.70
N ASP A 320 -37.03 4.40 6.68
CA ASP A 320 -37.93 3.26 6.83
C ASP A 320 -39.08 3.29 5.79
N ILE A 321 -39.95 2.30 5.85
CA ILE A 321 -41.11 2.20 4.94
C ILE A 321 -42.15 3.34 5.11
N THR A 322 -42.07 4.13 6.16
CA THR A 322 -42.90 5.33 6.36
C THR A 322 -42.24 6.60 5.77
N GLY A 323 -41.00 6.50 5.33
CA GLY A 323 -40.16 7.62 4.85
C GLY A 323 -39.51 8.43 5.96
N ALA A 324 -39.53 7.95 7.20
CA ALA A 324 -38.82 8.54 8.31
C ALA A 324 -37.40 8.04 8.37
N TYR A 325 -36.44 8.92 8.75
CA TYR A 325 -35.07 8.48 9.04
C TYR A 325 -35.05 7.51 10.23
N VAL A 326 -34.18 6.52 10.16
CA VAL A 326 -34.02 5.56 11.25
C VAL A 326 -33.27 6.21 12.40
N ASP A 327 -33.88 6.21 13.58
CA ASP A 327 -33.25 6.75 14.78
C ASP A 327 -32.27 5.73 15.41
N THR A 328 -30.99 5.89 15.16
CA THR A 328 -29.92 5.03 15.69
C THR A 328 -29.59 5.27 17.17
N SER A 329 -30.11 6.34 17.77
CA SER A 329 -30.03 6.53 19.21
C SER A 329 -30.89 5.55 20.02
N ILE A 330 -31.79 4.84 19.34
CA ILE A 330 -32.58 3.73 19.89
C ILE A 330 -31.75 2.46 19.73
N ALA A 331 -31.26 1.91 20.83
CA ALA A 331 -30.33 0.79 20.82
C ALA A 331 -30.87 -0.43 20.01
N SER A 332 -32.15 -0.73 20.12
CA SER A 332 -32.77 -1.82 19.37
C SER A 332 -32.87 -1.58 17.88
N ASN A 333 -32.85 -0.33 17.38
CA ASN A 333 -32.84 -0.07 15.95
C ASN A 333 -31.47 -0.40 15.35
N LEU A 334 -30.39 0.00 16.03
CA LEU A 334 -29.03 -0.31 15.59
C LEU A 334 -28.74 -1.82 15.71
N ALA A 335 -29.16 -2.43 16.81
CA ALA A 335 -28.97 -3.85 17.05
C ALA A 335 -30.02 -4.75 16.34
N THR A 336 -30.52 -4.35 15.18
CA THR A 336 -31.48 -5.13 14.38
C THR A 336 -31.05 -5.09 12.92
N PRO A 337 -30.93 -6.25 12.24
CA PRO A 337 -30.80 -6.28 10.80
C PRO A 337 -32.04 -5.71 10.11
N TRP A 338 -31.84 -5.00 9.00
CA TRP A 338 -32.90 -4.42 8.21
C TRP A 338 -32.91 -4.98 6.79
N ILE A 339 -34.07 -5.12 6.15
CA ILE A 339 -34.13 -5.53 4.76
C ILE A 339 -34.03 -4.30 3.85
N ALA A 340 -32.94 -4.20 3.08
CA ALA A 340 -32.86 -3.31 1.95
C ALA A 340 -33.50 -3.94 0.72
N THR A 341 -34.26 -3.14 -0.07
CA THR A 341 -34.99 -3.62 -1.24
C THR A 341 -34.46 -2.93 -2.49
N GLY A 342 -34.09 -3.72 -3.50
CA GLY A 342 -33.67 -3.25 -4.81
C GLY A 342 -34.81 -2.78 -5.68
N SER A 343 -34.49 -2.17 -6.80
CA SER A 343 -35.49 -1.62 -7.75
C SER A 343 -36.34 -2.71 -8.42
N ASP A 344 -35.81 -3.91 -8.55
CA ASP A 344 -36.46 -5.11 -9.09
C ASP A 344 -37.29 -5.86 -8.06
N GLY A 345 -37.21 -5.51 -6.78
CA GLY A 345 -37.85 -6.16 -5.64
C GLY A 345 -36.99 -7.25 -5.00
N GLY A 346 -35.74 -7.41 -5.40
CA GLY A 346 -34.74 -8.22 -4.69
C GLY A 346 -34.49 -7.67 -3.28
N GLU A 347 -34.27 -8.55 -2.32
CA GLU A 347 -34.13 -8.20 -0.92
C GLU A 347 -32.78 -8.70 -0.37
N VAL A 348 -32.05 -7.84 0.37
CA VAL A 348 -30.81 -8.18 1.06
C VAL A 348 -30.90 -7.72 2.51
N ALA A 349 -30.70 -8.63 3.46
CA ALA A 349 -30.60 -8.26 4.86
C ALA A 349 -29.34 -7.44 5.10
N THR A 350 -29.47 -6.26 5.68
CA THR A 350 -28.34 -5.37 5.96
C THR A 350 -28.14 -5.29 7.47
N ILE A 351 -26.94 -5.59 7.89
CA ILE A 351 -26.48 -5.56 9.28
C ILE A 351 -25.66 -4.28 9.46
N PHE A 352 -25.82 -3.62 10.59
CA PHE A 352 -25.14 -2.35 10.87
C PHE A 352 -24.21 -2.51 12.04
N ARG A 353 -22.94 -2.15 11.82
CA ARG A 353 -21.95 -2.18 12.88
C ARG A 353 -22.26 -1.09 13.93
N ASP A 354 -22.04 -1.39 15.17
CA ASP A 354 -21.94 -0.41 16.22
C ASP A 354 -20.53 0.23 16.13
N ARG A 355 -20.50 1.48 15.71
CA ARG A 355 -19.26 2.22 15.45
C ARG A 355 -18.44 2.40 16.71
N VAL A 356 -19.12 2.72 17.83
CA VAL A 356 -18.42 3.04 19.08
C VAL A 356 -17.59 1.86 19.57
N ILE A 357 -18.16 0.68 19.61
CA ILE A 357 -17.43 -0.48 20.13
C ILE A 357 -16.42 -1.04 19.13
N SER A 358 -16.73 -0.96 17.82
CA SER A 358 -15.81 -1.37 16.77
C SER A 358 -14.56 -0.46 16.77
N ASP A 359 -14.73 0.85 16.83
CA ASP A 359 -13.62 1.81 16.85
C ASP A 359 -12.81 1.74 18.16
N ARG A 360 -13.43 1.36 19.30
CA ARG A 360 -12.67 1.11 20.52
C ARG A 360 -11.68 -0.04 20.36
N ILE A 361 -12.08 -1.11 19.71
CA ILE A 361 -11.17 -2.24 19.42
C ILE A 361 -10.03 -1.76 18.53
N ALA A 362 -10.34 -1.09 17.42
CA ALA A 362 -9.36 -0.67 16.43
C ALA A 362 -8.36 0.39 16.95
N PHE A 363 -8.84 1.38 17.75
CA PHE A 363 -8.05 2.60 18.02
C PHE A 363 -7.85 2.92 19.52
N THR A 364 -8.46 2.17 20.42
CA THR A 364 -8.41 2.51 21.85
C THR A 364 -7.81 1.39 22.69
N TYR A 365 -8.21 0.15 22.48
CA TYR A 365 -7.86 -0.97 23.35
C TYR A 365 -6.39 -1.34 23.30
N GLY A 366 -5.67 -1.02 22.23
CA GLY A 366 -4.22 -1.17 22.16
C GLY A 366 -3.43 -0.43 23.23
N LYS A 367 -4.05 0.60 23.87
CA LYS A 367 -3.47 1.37 24.99
C LYS A 367 -3.81 0.84 26.37
N MET A 368 -4.57 -0.23 26.46
CA MET A 368 -5.08 -0.80 27.70
C MET A 368 -4.48 -2.17 27.97
N THR A 369 -4.57 -2.64 29.21
CA THR A 369 -4.30 -4.06 29.45
C THR A 369 -5.39 -4.93 28.80
N PRO A 370 -5.10 -6.17 28.35
CA PRO A 370 -6.11 -7.06 27.79
C PRO A 370 -7.34 -7.22 28.70
N GLU A 371 -7.13 -7.37 30.00
CA GLU A 371 -8.21 -7.53 30.98
C GLU A 371 -9.09 -6.30 31.12
N ASP A 372 -8.50 -5.09 31.11
CA ASP A 372 -9.23 -3.84 31.20
C ASP A 372 -10.01 -3.57 29.91
N ALA A 373 -9.38 -3.78 28.75
CA ALA A 373 -10.00 -3.62 27.44
C ALA A 373 -11.23 -4.54 27.28
N VAL A 374 -11.09 -5.82 27.59
CA VAL A 374 -12.22 -6.77 27.51
C VAL A 374 -13.28 -6.47 28.57
N SER A 375 -12.91 -5.92 29.74
CA SER A 375 -13.89 -5.52 30.76
C SER A 375 -14.69 -4.29 30.30
N ASP A 376 -14.07 -3.33 29.63
CA ASP A 376 -14.74 -2.19 29.00
C ASP A 376 -15.69 -2.65 27.89
N PHE A 377 -15.22 -3.55 27.01
CA PHE A 377 -16.03 -4.18 25.96
C PHE A 377 -17.30 -4.81 26.54
N LEU A 378 -17.17 -5.69 27.51
CA LEU A 378 -18.30 -6.40 28.12
C LEU A 378 -19.26 -5.44 28.84
N SER A 379 -18.72 -4.39 29.49
CA SER A 379 -19.53 -3.35 30.12
C SER A 379 -20.37 -2.57 29.12
N TYR A 380 -19.80 -2.30 27.94
CA TYR A 380 -20.52 -1.65 26.85
C TYR A 380 -21.66 -2.52 26.33
N VAL A 381 -21.38 -3.80 26.03
CA VAL A 381 -22.38 -4.76 25.57
C VAL A 381 -23.52 -4.94 26.61
N ASP A 382 -23.17 -4.99 27.90
CA ASP A 382 -24.17 -5.03 29.01
C ASP A 382 -25.02 -3.76 29.03
N GLY A 383 -24.43 -2.59 28.73
CA GLY A 383 -25.15 -1.32 28.63
C GLY A 383 -26.19 -1.35 27.51
N ILE A 384 -25.81 -1.75 26.31
CA ILE A 384 -26.72 -1.89 25.16
C ILE A 384 -27.86 -2.88 25.45
N ARG A 385 -27.54 -4.01 26.07
CA ARG A 385 -28.55 -4.97 26.52
C ARG A 385 -29.57 -4.35 27.47
N ASP A 386 -29.12 -3.55 28.43
CA ASP A 386 -30.00 -2.93 29.43
C ASP A 386 -30.83 -1.78 28.81
N GLU A 387 -30.30 -1.07 27.81
CA GLU A 387 -31.05 -0.10 27.00
C GLU A 387 -32.20 -0.77 26.23
N ILE A 388 -31.92 -1.87 25.53
CA ILE A 388 -32.94 -2.65 24.80
C ILE A 388 -34.05 -3.13 25.74
N LYS A 389 -33.70 -3.58 26.97
CA LYS A 389 -34.70 -3.94 27.99
C LYS A 389 -35.51 -2.73 28.46
N ALA A 390 -34.89 -1.57 28.61
CA ALA A 390 -35.57 -0.35 29.00
C ALA A 390 -36.58 0.12 27.94
N GLU A 391 -36.32 -0.19 26.68
CA GLU A 391 -37.28 -0.03 25.57
C GLU A 391 -38.45 -1.01 25.62
N GLY A 392 -38.42 -1.98 26.51
CA GLY A 392 -39.45 -3.02 26.63
C GLY A 392 -39.31 -4.17 25.64
N LYS A 393 -38.12 -4.35 25.05
CA LYS A 393 -37.83 -5.39 24.09
C LYS A 393 -36.99 -6.51 24.72
N ASP A 394 -36.94 -7.66 24.06
CA ASP A 394 -36.10 -8.80 24.46
C ASP A 394 -34.76 -8.71 23.75
N PRO A 395 -33.64 -8.56 24.48
CA PRO A 395 -32.32 -8.52 23.88
C PRO A 395 -31.94 -9.75 23.06
N SER A 396 -32.55 -10.91 23.31
CA SER A 396 -32.30 -12.15 22.55
C SER A 396 -32.80 -12.10 21.10
N ASP A 397 -33.67 -11.13 20.78
CA ASP A 397 -34.16 -10.89 19.42
C ASP A 397 -33.32 -9.86 18.66
N HIS A 398 -32.23 -9.40 19.25
CA HIS A 398 -31.35 -8.36 18.72
C HIS A 398 -29.92 -8.84 18.51
N LEU A 399 -29.25 -8.27 17.50
CA LEU A 399 -27.88 -8.58 17.11
C LEU A 399 -26.99 -7.31 17.21
N LEU A 400 -26.18 -7.21 18.25
CA LEU A 400 -25.15 -6.20 18.29
C LEU A 400 -23.99 -6.63 17.40
N THR A 401 -23.60 -5.78 16.45
CA THR A 401 -22.57 -6.08 15.46
C THR A 401 -21.30 -5.28 15.72
N VAL A 402 -20.21 -6.01 15.90
CA VAL A 402 -18.84 -5.48 15.87
C VAL A 402 -18.25 -5.83 14.51
N ALA A 403 -17.77 -4.85 13.77
CA ALA A 403 -17.18 -5.07 12.46
C ALA A 403 -16.03 -4.09 12.21
N LEU A 404 -14.88 -4.60 11.84
CA LEU A 404 -13.65 -3.84 11.58
C LEU A 404 -12.68 -4.67 10.73
N ASP A 405 -11.67 -4.02 10.16
CA ASP A 405 -10.59 -4.68 9.45
C ASP A 405 -9.72 -5.49 10.41
N GLY A 406 -9.38 -6.70 9.99
CA GLY A 406 -8.59 -7.62 10.81
C GLY A 406 -7.17 -7.12 11.05
N GLU A 407 -6.54 -6.58 10.03
CA GLU A 407 -5.19 -6.04 10.08
C GLU A 407 -5.08 -4.79 10.96
N ASN A 408 -6.10 -3.93 10.99
CA ASN A 408 -6.09 -2.71 11.77
C ASN A 408 -5.98 -2.96 13.28
N TRP A 409 -6.65 -3.97 13.80
CA TRP A 409 -6.63 -4.23 15.23
C TRP A 409 -5.57 -5.25 15.67
N MET A 410 -5.13 -6.14 14.78
CA MET A 410 -4.14 -7.15 15.12
C MET A 410 -2.71 -6.77 14.72
N PHE A 411 -2.52 -6.05 13.64
CA PHE A 411 -1.21 -5.78 13.07
C PHE A 411 -0.85 -4.30 13.03
N MET A 412 -1.68 -3.46 12.44
CA MET A 412 -1.32 -2.06 12.15
C MET A 412 -1.69 -1.08 13.26
N SER A 413 -2.50 -1.50 14.22
CA SER A 413 -2.94 -0.62 15.28
C SER A 413 -1.91 -0.50 16.42
N GLU A 414 -2.26 0.27 17.43
CA GLU A 414 -1.46 0.44 18.64
C GLU A 414 -1.18 -0.85 19.42
N PHE A 415 -1.82 -1.96 19.05
CA PHE A 415 -1.51 -3.29 19.56
C PHE A 415 -0.15 -3.84 19.13
N GLN A 416 0.51 -3.27 18.11
CA GLN A 416 1.86 -3.67 17.70
C GLN A 416 2.87 -3.71 18.87
N HIS A 417 2.67 -2.88 19.87
CA HIS A 417 3.51 -2.85 21.07
C HIS A 417 3.13 -3.90 22.12
N HIS A 418 2.07 -4.67 21.87
CA HIS A 418 1.48 -5.63 22.81
C HIS A 418 1.26 -7.00 22.14
N ASP A 419 2.32 -7.57 21.56
CA ASP A 419 2.29 -8.89 20.94
C ASP A 419 1.23 -9.04 19.83
N ASN A 420 1.05 -7.98 19.01
CA ASN A 420 0.12 -7.93 17.87
C ASN A 420 -1.31 -8.31 18.27
N ALA A 421 -1.81 -7.73 19.35
CA ALA A 421 -3.13 -7.97 19.94
C ALA A 421 -3.45 -9.42 20.36
N ARG A 422 -2.52 -10.36 20.23
CA ARG A 422 -2.77 -11.78 20.61
C ARG A 422 -3.27 -11.95 22.03
N PRO A 423 -2.67 -11.33 23.09
CA PRO A 423 -3.18 -11.42 24.46
C PRO A 423 -4.59 -10.85 24.63
N PHE A 424 -4.90 -9.74 23.94
CA PHE A 424 -6.24 -9.18 23.93
C PHE A 424 -7.24 -10.14 23.28
N THR A 425 -6.92 -10.66 22.10
CA THR A 425 -7.77 -11.58 21.35
C THR A 425 -8.05 -12.86 22.12
N ASP A 426 -7.03 -13.43 22.79
CA ASP A 426 -7.18 -14.61 23.62
C ASP A 426 -8.12 -14.36 24.82
N GLU A 427 -7.90 -13.27 25.54
CA GLU A 427 -8.75 -12.88 26.67
C GLU A 427 -10.19 -12.55 26.23
N TRP A 428 -10.34 -11.90 25.09
CA TRP A 428 -11.63 -11.55 24.51
C TRP A 428 -12.45 -12.79 24.16
N PHE A 429 -11.88 -13.69 23.35
CA PHE A 429 -12.55 -14.93 22.96
C PHE A 429 -12.81 -15.84 24.16
N ARG A 430 -11.87 -15.94 25.08
CA ARG A 430 -12.01 -16.70 26.31
C ARG A 430 -13.20 -16.22 27.16
N ARG A 431 -13.34 -14.90 27.33
CA ARG A 431 -14.44 -14.35 28.15
C ARG A 431 -15.78 -14.44 27.44
N LEU A 432 -15.83 -14.25 26.13
CA LEU A 432 -17.04 -14.44 25.34
C LEU A 432 -17.49 -15.90 25.38
N SER A 433 -16.59 -16.84 25.19
CA SER A 433 -16.88 -18.30 25.22
C SER A 433 -17.56 -18.77 26.52
N SER A 434 -17.27 -18.12 27.61
CA SER A 434 -17.81 -18.51 28.96
C SER A 434 -18.81 -17.51 29.51
N HIS A 435 -19.21 -16.48 28.75
CA HIS A 435 -20.07 -15.43 29.30
C HIS A 435 -21.50 -15.91 29.55
N PRO A 436 -22.09 -15.64 30.73
CA PRO A 436 -23.37 -16.23 31.10
C PRO A 436 -24.59 -15.61 30.37
N SER A 437 -24.44 -14.45 29.76
CA SER A 437 -25.55 -13.69 29.15
C SER A 437 -25.24 -13.09 27.78
N ILE A 438 -24.09 -13.35 27.22
CA ILE A 438 -23.72 -12.99 25.86
C ILE A 438 -23.52 -14.28 25.07
N VAL A 439 -24.14 -14.36 23.91
CA VAL A 439 -23.99 -15.47 22.96
C VAL A 439 -23.49 -14.90 21.66
N THR A 440 -22.31 -15.34 21.22
CA THR A 440 -21.80 -15.03 19.89
C THR A 440 -22.53 -15.87 18.86
N THR A 441 -22.80 -15.31 17.68
CA THR A 441 -23.50 -15.98 16.59
C THR A 441 -22.98 -15.47 15.27
N THR A 442 -23.21 -16.20 14.18
CA THR A 442 -22.99 -15.69 12.84
C THR A 442 -24.25 -15.01 12.30
N PRO A 443 -24.11 -14.06 11.36
CA PRO A 443 -25.25 -13.41 10.73
C PRO A 443 -26.28 -14.38 10.14
N SER A 444 -25.82 -15.39 9.39
CA SER A 444 -26.74 -16.37 8.80
C SER A 444 -27.49 -17.18 9.86
N GLU A 445 -26.86 -17.55 10.98
CA GLU A 445 -27.57 -18.23 12.08
C GLU A 445 -28.62 -17.33 12.76
N PHE A 446 -28.30 -16.05 12.93
CA PHE A 446 -29.23 -15.08 13.49
C PHE A 446 -30.43 -14.85 12.55
N LEU A 447 -30.18 -14.63 11.27
CA LEU A 447 -31.21 -14.40 10.26
C LEU A 447 -32.14 -15.63 10.06
N ALA A 448 -31.58 -16.83 10.16
CA ALA A 448 -32.40 -18.07 10.10
C ALA A 448 -33.40 -18.20 11.24
N LYS A 449 -33.10 -17.62 12.41
CA LYS A 449 -33.99 -17.61 13.59
C LYS A 449 -34.96 -16.43 13.56
N ASN A 450 -34.57 -15.29 12.98
CA ASN A 450 -35.28 -14.04 12.99
C ASN A 450 -35.76 -13.68 11.57
N THR A 451 -36.83 -14.32 11.11
CA THR A 451 -37.35 -14.22 9.71
C THR A 451 -38.20 -12.98 9.45
N THR A 452 -38.54 -12.20 10.49
CA THR A 452 -39.38 -11.00 10.35
C THR A 452 -38.55 -9.78 10.73
N LEU A 453 -37.99 -9.13 9.73
CA LEU A 453 -37.11 -7.97 9.91
C LEU A 453 -37.82 -6.68 9.44
N PRO A 454 -37.49 -5.53 10.03
CA PRO A 454 -37.94 -4.23 9.52
C PRO A 454 -37.34 -3.98 8.13
N LYS A 455 -37.96 -3.09 7.37
CA LYS A 455 -37.53 -2.77 6.01
C LYS A 455 -37.06 -1.32 5.90
N ILE A 456 -35.98 -1.12 5.18
CA ILE A 456 -35.48 0.16 4.70
C ILE A 456 -36.14 0.42 3.34
N SER A 457 -36.79 1.57 3.17
CA SER A 457 -37.30 2.01 1.87
C SER A 457 -36.19 2.56 0.97
N THR A 458 -35.18 3.20 1.58
CA THR A 458 -34.02 3.72 0.87
C THR A 458 -32.82 3.64 1.81
N ILE A 459 -31.83 2.82 1.45
CA ILE A 459 -30.54 2.78 2.15
C ILE A 459 -29.74 4.02 1.77
N SER A 460 -29.06 4.66 2.74
CA SER A 460 -28.23 5.81 2.49
C SER A 460 -26.96 5.42 1.72
N THR A 461 -26.60 6.19 0.71
CA THR A 461 -25.34 6.00 0.00
C THR A 461 -24.19 6.51 0.85
N GLY A 462 -23.14 5.70 1.01
CA GLY A 462 -21.95 6.03 1.75
C GLY A 462 -21.20 4.80 2.24
N SER A 463 -20.11 5.01 2.94
CA SER A 463 -19.26 3.99 3.54
C SER A 463 -19.20 4.15 5.06
N TRP A 464 -18.39 3.33 5.74
CA TRP A 464 -18.08 3.50 7.16
C TRP A 464 -17.17 4.71 7.44
N ILE A 465 -16.53 5.28 6.40
CA ILE A 465 -15.73 6.49 6.52
C ILE A 465 -16.66 7.68 6.35
N ASP A 466 -17.03 8.29 7.48
CA ASP A 466 -17.88 9.48 7.60
C ASP A 466 -19.24 9.42 6.88
N GLY A 467 -19.69 8.23 6.46
CA GLY A 467 -20.95 8.03 5.73
C GLY A 467 -20.92 8.58 4.31
N THR A 468 -19.74 8.81 3.74
CA THR A 468 -19.55 9.37 2.40
C THR A 468 -18.73 8.42 1.52
N LEU A 469 -18.49 8.81 0.27
CA LEU A 469 -17.59 8.14 -0.66
C LEU A 469 -16.42 9.06 -1.04
N SER A 470 -16.22 10.15 -0.30
CA SER A 470 -15.27 11.20 -0.66
C SER A 470 -13.81 10.73 -0.66
N THR A 471 -13.48 9.74 0.17
CA THR A 471 -12.13 9.14 0.24
C THR A 471 -11.71 8.44 -1.06
N TRP A 472 -12.65 8.12 -1.95
CA TRP A 472 -12.37 7.45 -3.24
C TRP A 472 -12.79 8.27 -4.45
N ALA A 473 -13.41 9.43 -4.25
CA ALA A 473 -13.92 10.27 -5.34
C ALA A 473 -14.18 11.72 -4.90
N GLY A 474 -13.50 12.24 -3.89
CA GLY A 474 -13.67 13.56 -3.30
C GLY A 474 -12.69 14.60 -3.78
N GLU A 475 -11.54 14.18 -4.29
CA GLU A 475 -10.44 15.05 -4.68
C GLU A 475 -10.11 14.97 -6.18
N ALA A 476 -9.28 15.89 -6.66
CA ALA A 476 -9.00 16.05 -8.09
C ALA A 476 -8.33 14.83 -8.70
N GLU A 477 -7.39 14.24 -8.00
CA GLU A 477 -6.63 13.09 -8.44
C GLU A 477 -7.51 11.86 -8.59
N GLU A 478 -8.35 11.57 -7.59
CA GLU A 478 -9.31 10.48 -7.64
C GLU A 478 -10.30 10.67 -8.81
N SER A 479 -10.85 11.89 -8.94
CA SER A 479 -11.77 12.21 -10.03
C SER A 479 -11.14 12.04 -11.40
N LEU A 480 -9.85 12.40 -11.56
CA LEU A 480 -9.10 12.16 -12.78
C LEU A 480 -8.83 10.67 -13.01
N GLY A 481 -8.49 9.93 -11.96
CA GLY A 481 -8.36 8.48 -12.01
C GLY A 481 -9.63 7.83 -12.55
N TRP A 482 -10.78 8.23 -12.02
CA TRP A 482 -12.08 7.77 -12.51
C TRP A 482 -12.35 8.15 -13.97
N GLN A 483 -12.00 9.37 -14.40
CA GLN A 483 -12.13 9.76 -15.81
C GLN A 483 -11.32 8.84 -16.73
N ARG A 484 -10.08 8.51 -16.35
CA ARG A 484 -9.20 7.63 -17.14
C ARG A 484 -9.72 6.20 -17.19
N LEU A 485 -10.24 5.70 -16.06
CA LEU A 485 -10.91 4.40 -16.01
C LEU A 485 -12.14 4.37 -16.92
N VAL A 486 -12.97 5.42 -16.91
CA VAL A 486 -14.13 5.56 -17.78
C VAL A 486 -13.72 5.55 -19.27
N GLU A 487 -12.68 6.29 -19.65
CA GLU A 487 -12.16 6.33 -21.01
C GLU A 487 -11.67 4.95 -21.47
N ALA A 488 -10.91 4.25 -20.63
CA ALA A 488 -10.40 2.91 -20.95
C ALA A 488 -11.55 1.90 -21.10
N ARG A 489 -12.52 1.93 -20.19
CA ARG A 489 -13.71 1.08 -20.27
C ARG A 489 -14.53 1.34 -21.55
N GLN A 490 -14.76 2.60 -21.88
CA GLN A 490 -15.49 2.95 -23.11
C GLN A 490 -14.75 2.44 -24.36
N ALA A 491 -13.41 2.54 -24.37
CA ALA A 491 -12.61 2.01 -25.46
C ALA A 491 -12.74 0.49 -25.57
N LEU A 492 -12.68 -0.24 -24.45
CA LEU A 492 -12.83 -1.69 -24.42
C LEU A 492 -14.22 -2.14 -24.89
N VAL A 493 -15.28 -1.54 -24.35
CA VAL A 493 -16.67 -1.87 -24.73
C VAL A 493 -16.89 -1.63 -26.22
N ALA A 494 -16.47 -0.48 -26.76
CA ALA A 494 -16.60 -0.20 -28.18
C ALA A 494 -15.82 -1.18 -29.05
N PHE A 495 -14.63 -1.58 -28.61
CA PHE A 495 -13.82 -2.57 -29.32
C PHE A 495 -14.46 -3.96 -29.29
N GLU A 496 -14.99 -4.40 -28.17
CA GLU A 496 -15.65 -5.69 -28.02
C GLU A 496 -16.91 -5.79 -28.90
N GLU A 497 -17.71 -4.73 -28.99
CA GLU A 497 -18.86 -4.66 -29.89
C GLU A 497 -18.46 -4.88 -31.38
N GLU A 498 -17.32 -4.33 -31.80
CA GLU A 498 -16.83 -4.46 -33.18
C GLU A 498 -16.09 -5.79 -33.40
N HIS A 499 -15.41 -6.31 -32.38
CA HIS A 499 -14.52 -7.47 -32.44
C HIS A 499 -14.78 -8.54 -31.37
N PRO A 500 -16.02 -9.07 -31.24
CA PRO A 500 -16.44 -9.90 -30.09
C PRO A 500 -15.71 -11.25 -29.93
N THR A 501 -14.83 -11.61 -30.84
CA THR A 501 -14.03 -12.86 -30.79
C THR A 501 -12.54 -12.62 -30.68
N HIS A 502 -12.14 -11.39 -30.40
CA HIS A 502 -10.73 -11.08 -30.23
C HIS A 502 -10.19 -11.72 -28.94
N SER A 503 -9.04 -12.40 -29.02
CA SER A 503 -8.49 -13.18 -27.90
C SER A 503 -8.07 -12.36 -26.69
N GLY A 504 -7.76 -11.07 -26.86
CA GLY A 504 -7.34 -10.19 -25.80
C GLY A 504 -8.48 -9.58 -24.96
N ILE A 505 -9.76 -9.81 -25.31
CA ILE A 505 -10.88 -9.19 -24.59
C ILE A 505 -10.90 -9.62 -23.11
N SER A 506 -10.71 -10.90 -22.82
CA SER A 506 -10.70 -11.41 -21.45
C SER A 506 -9.64 -10.74 -20.61
N ALA A 507 -8.39 -10.66 -21.08
CA ALA A 507 -7.30 -10.01 -20.38
C ALA A 507 -7.52 -8.48 -20.23
N ALA A 508 -8.18 -7.84 -21.20
CA ALA A 508 -8.55 -6.43 -21.10
C ALA A 508 -9.59 -6.18 -20.00
N TRP A 509 -10.60 -7.04 -19.89
CA TRP A 509 -11.61 -6.98 -18.82
C TRP A 509 -11.01 -7.24 -17.44
N GLU A 510 -10.11 -8.22 -17.33
CA GLU A 510 -9.40 -8.50 -16.08
C GLU A 510 -8.58 -7.28 -15.63
N SER A 511 -7.81 -6.67 -16.52
CA SER A 511 -7.06 -5.44 -16.22
C SER A 511 -7.98 -4.27 -15.84
N LEU A 512 -9.18 -4.19 -16.45
CA LEU A 512 -10.18 -3.18 -16.08
C LEU A 512 -10.71 -3.42 -14.67
N TYR A 513 -11.08 -4.66 -14.34
CA TYR A 513 -11.60 -5.00 -13.01
C TYR A 513 -10.56 -4.77 -11.92
N ILE A 514 -9.28 -5.03 -12.18
CA ILE A 514 -8.19 -4.65 -11.27
C ILE A 514 -8.13 -3.13 -11.09
N ALA A 515 -8.24 -2.37 -12.18
CA ALA A 515 -8.22 -0.91 -12.13
C ALA A 515 -9.47 -0.28 -11.48
N GLU A 516 -10.57 -1.03 -11.32
CA GLU A 516 -11.76 -0.61 -10.56
C GLU A 516 -11.56 -0.74 -9.04
N GLY A 517 -10.51 -1.42 -8.58
CA GLY A 517 -10.23 -1.65 -7.18
C GLY A 517 -10.13 -0.36 -6.36
N SER A 518 -10.55 -0.42 -5.10
CA SER A 518 -10.59 0.75 -4.22
C SER A 518 -9.21 1.26 -3.82
N ASP A 519 -8.20 0.39 -3.79
CA ASP A 519 -6.87 0.72 -3.29
C ASP A 519 -6.22 1.87 -4.06
N TRP A 520 -6.41 1.92 -5.37
CA TRP A 520 -5.89 3.02 -6.19
C TRP A 520 -6.42 4.37 -5.73
N PHE A 521 -7.72 4.48 -5.56
CA PHE A 521 -8.41 5.71 -5.18
C PHE A 521 -8.23 6.05 -3.71
N TRP A 522 -7.95 5.08 -2.85
CA TRP A 522 -7.57 5.30 -1.45
C TRP A 522 -6.25 6.07 -1.32
N TRP A 523 -5.27 5.78 -2.17
CA TRP A 523 -3.96 6.41 -2.12
C TRP A 523 -3.84 7.69 -2.95
N TYR A 524 -4.85 8.01 -3.76
CA TYR A 524 -4.95 9.30 -4.43
C TYR A 524 -5.49 10.36 -3.45
N GLY A 525 -5.11 11.64 -3.69
CA GLY A 525 -5.56 12.76 -2.86
C GLY A 525 -4.57 13.15 -1.77
N LEU A 526 -5.04 13.97 -0.85
CA LEU A 526 -4.23 14.55 0.23
C LEU A 526 -4.57 13.95 1.60
N ASP A 527 -5.64 13.18 1.68
CA ASP A 527 -6.13 12.62 2.93
C ASP A 527 -5.38 11.35 3.35
N GLN A 528 -4.71 10.67 2.41
CA GLN A 528 -3.90 9.48 2.64
C GLN A 528 -2.47 9.63 2.09
N ASP A 529 -1.52 8.92 2.66
CA ASP A 529 -0.10 8.89 2.25
C ASP A 529 0.46 7.49 2.48
N SER A 530 0.68 6.74 1.40
CA SER A 530 1.26 5.39 1.45
C SER A 530 2.78 5.41 1.68
N GLY A 531 3.44 6.55 1.44
CA GLY A 531 4.88 6.63 1.28
C GLY A 531 5.40 5.95 0.00
N TYR A 532 4.49 5.48 -0.89
CA TYR A 532 4.76 4.80 -2.16
C TYR A 532 3.77 5.24 -3.26
N ASP A 533 3.23 6.45 -3.18
CA ASP A 533 2.12 6.91 -4.03
C ASP A 533 2.48 6.88 -5.51
N GLU A 534 3.74 7.18 -5.89
CA GLU A 534 4.21 7.03 -7.27
C GLU A 534 4.10 5.60 -7.79
N LEU A 535 4.41 4.60 -6.94
CA LEU A 535 4.26 3.20 -7.31
C LEU A 535 2.78 2.86 -7.56
N TRP A 536 1.89 3.32 -6.69
CA TRP A 536 0.44 3.14 -6.84
C TRP A 536 -0.08 3.74 -8.14
N ASP A 537 0.30 4.99 -8.42
CA ASP A 537 -0.07 5.67 -9.65
C ASP A 537 0.44 4.92 -10.89
N THR A 538 1.71 4.50 -10.86
CA THR A 538 2.30 3.72 -11.95
C THR A 538 1.57 2.41 -12.18
N LEU A 539 1.28 1.64 -11.13
CA LEU A 539 0.60 0.36 -11.25
C LEU A 539 -0.83 0.52 -11.78
N PHE A 540 -1.56 1.53 -11.31
CA PHE A 540 -2.88 1.85 -11.86
C PHE A 540 -2.82 2.14 -13.37
N LYS A 541 -1.88 2.98 -13.79
CA LYS A 541 -1.66 3.31 -15.20
C LYS A 541 -1.21 2.10 -16.03
N VAL A 542 -0.43 1.18 -15.45
CA VAL A 542 -0.06 -0.08 -16.09
C VAL A 542 -1.32 -0.90 -16.40
N HIS A 543 -2.24 -1.04 -15.45
CA HIS A 543 -3.50 -1.76 -15.69
C HIS A 543 -4.35 -1.07 -16.77
N LEU A 544 -4.44 0.25 -16.76
CA LEU A 544 -5.11 0.97 -17.84
C LEU A 544 -4.44 0.71 -19.22
N ALA A 545 -3.10 0.73 -19.28
CA ALA A 545 -2.36 0.48 -20.50
C ALA A 545 -2.54 -0.96 -21.00
N ASN A 546 -2.60 -1.92 -20.10
CA ASN A 546 -2.84 -3.33 -20.45
C ASN A 546 -4.19 -3.53 -21.13
N ILE A 547 -5.22 -2.76 -20.77
CA ILE A 547 -6.52 -2.78 -21.47
C ILE A 547 -6.32 -2.48 -22.96
N TYR A 548 -5.66 -1.36 -23.29
CA TYR A 548 -5.44 -0.95 -24.68
C TYR A 548 -4.53 -1.93 -25.44
N LYS A 549 -3.50 -2.44 -24.76
CA LYS A 549 -2.54 -3.38 -25.38
C LYS A 549 -3.18 -4.74 -25.68
N ALA A 550 -3.93 -5.28 -24.75
CA ALA A 550 -4.62 -6.56 -24.90
C ALA A 550 -5.54 -6.56 -26.15
N ILE A 551 -6.12 -5.41 -26.48
CA ILE A 551 -6.97 -5.23 -27.65
C ILE A 551 -6.24 -4.61 -28.86
N ASN A 552 -4.91 -4.49 -28.80
CA ASN A 552 -4.06 -3.93 -29.86
C ASN A 552 -4.43 -2.49 -30.27
N MET A 553 -4.87 -1.66 -29.32
CA MET A 553 -5.12 -0.24 -29.52
C MET A 553 -3.88 0.59 -29.16
N GLU A 554 -3.75 1.76 -29.82
CA GLU A 554 -2.73 2.74 -29.48
C GLU A 554 -3.01 3.31 -28.07
N LEU A 555 -1.94 3.46 -27.27
CA LEU A 555 -2.07 4.04 -25.93
C LEU A 555 -2.46 5.52 -26.02
N PRO A 556 -3.40 5.99 -25.20
CA PRO A 556 -3.66 7.41 -25.05
C PRO A 556 -2.40 8.18 -24.62
N PRO A 557 -2.30 9.48 -24.95
CA PRO A 557 -1.11 10.27 -24.63
C PRO A 557 -0.69 10.21 -23.16
N TYR A 558 -1.62 10.27 -22.22
CA TYR A 558 -1.34 10.23 -20.78
C TYR A 558 -0.75 8.89 -20.31
N LEU A 559 -0.91 7.81 -21.07
CA LEU A 559 -0.24 6.53 -20.82
C LEU A 559 1.08 6.41 -21.57
N GLN A 560 1.28 7.20 -22.65
CA GLN A 560 2.56 7.27 -23.33
C GLN A 560 3.60 8.02 -22.49
N ASP A 561 3.18 9.05 -21.78
CA ASP A 561 4.06 9.89 -20.97
C ASP A 561 4.58 9.16 -19.70
N LEU A 562 3.91 8.11 -19.22
CA LEU A 562 4.45 7.19 -18.21
C LEU A 562 5.82 6.62 -18.61
N TRP A 563 6.02 6.53 -19.91
CA TRP A 563 7.23 6.02 -20.56
C TRP A 563 7.86 7.06 -21.49
N SER A 564 7.48 8.35 -21.38
CA SER A 564 8.29 9.41 -21.98
C SER A 564 9.65 9.29 -21.30
N ASN A 565 10.60 8.76 -22.08
CA ASN A 565 11.92 8.49 -21.55
C ASN A 565 12.47 9.80 -20.97
N PRO A 566 12.79 9.87 -19.69
CA PRO A 566 13.64 10.92 -19.20
C PRO A 566 14.90 10.92 -20.04
N SER A 567 15.58 12.03 -20.13
CA SER A 567 16.84 12.09 -20.85
C SER A 567 17.76 10.97 -20.38
N LEU A 568 18.13 10.07 -21.27
CA LEU A 568 19.01 8.98 -20.90
C LEU A 568 20.39 9.56 -20.54
N PRO A 569 21.00 9.12 -19.44
CA PRO A 569 22.34 9.57 -19.11
C PRO A 569 23.34 9.11 -20.17
N LEU A 570 24.28 9.99 -20.53
CA LEU A 570 25.46 9.63 -21.34
C LEU A 570 26.33 8.60 -20.59
N GLU A 571 26.45 8.77 -19.30
CA GLU A 571 27.13 7.86 -18.39
C GLU A 571 26.14 7.51 -17.27
N PRO A 572 25.65 6.26 -17.18
CA PRO A 572 24.70 5.86 -16.16
C PRO A 572 25.38 5.78 -14.78
N TYR A 573 24.57 5.77 -13.73
CA TYR A 573 25.05 5.51 -12.38
C TYR A 573 25.89 4.22 -12.34
N SER A 574 27.04 4.29 -11.71
CA SER A 574 27.92 3.15 -11.52
C SER A 574 28.39 2.98 -10.08
N GLY A 575 28.01 3.88 -9.20
CA GLY A 575 28.38 3.83 -7.78
C GLY A 575 27.88 5.03 -7.00
N ILE A 576 28.10 4.97 -5.70
CA ILE A 576 27.83 6.06 -4.78
C ILE A 576 28.88 7.14 -4.94
N VAL A 577 28.48 8.40 -4.85
CA VAL A 577 29.40 9.53 -4.93
C VAL A 577 29.33 10.40 -3.68
N GLU A 578 30.48 10.89 -3.22
CA GLU A 578 30.62 11.89 -2.15
C GLU A 578 31.57 13.00 -2.62
N PRO A 579 31.14 13.84 -3.55
CA PRO A 579 32.00 14.93 -3.97
C PRO A 579 32.19 15.94 -2.83
N LEU A 580 33.36 16.60 -2.82
CA LEU A 580 33.55 17.76 -1.99
C LEU A 580 32.93 18.97 -2.68
N VAL A 581 31.78 19.41 -2.19
CA VAL A 581 31.04 20.54 -2.76
C VAL A 581 31.80 21.83 -2.50
N ASP A 582 32.75 22.16 -3.36
CA ASP A 582 33.62 23.36 -3.23
C ASP A 582 33.77 24.17 -4.53
N GLY A 583 33.10 23.77 -5.60
CA GLY A 583 33.13 24.38 -6.93
C GLY A 583 34.37 24.02 -7.74
N VAL A 584 35.20 23.08 -7.29
CA VAL A 584 36.43 22.66 -7.96
C VAL A 584 36.37 21.16 -8.23
N VAL A 585 36.08 20.78 -9.43
CA VAL A 585 35.98 19.37 -9.82
C VAL A 585 37.35 18.72 -9.93
N LEU A 586 37.64 17.78 -9.08
CA LEU A 586 38.84 16.96 -9.14
C LEU A 586 38.62 15.69 -10.00
N PRO A 587 39.68 15.17 -10.65
CA PRO A 587 39.60 13.91 -11.38
C PRO A 587 39.12 12.75 -10.49
N GLY A 588 38.02 12.09 -10.87
CA GLY A 588 37.44 10.96 -10.16
C GLY A 588 36.42 11.32 -9.08
N GLU A 589 36.21 12.59 -8.80
CA GLU A 589 35.35 13.05 -7.71
C GLU A 589 33.85 12.76 -7.98
N TRP A 590 33.45 12.80 -9.24
CA TRP A 590 32.10 12.49 -9.68
C TRP A 590 32.00 11.13 -10.42
N ASP A 591 33.06 10.29 -10.29
CA ASP A 591 33.01 8.94 -10.83
C ASP A 591 31.89 8.14 -10.09
N GLY A 592 30.95 7.60 -10.85
CA GLY A 592 29.80 6.89 -10.30
C GLY A 592 28.49 7.67 -10.39
N ALA A 593 28.53 8.99 -10.54
CA ALA A 593 27.33 9.79 -10.82
C ALA A 593 26.80 9.53 -12.23
N ALA A 594 25.49 9.70 -12.41
CA ALA A 594 24.95 9.78 -13.77
C ALA A 594 25.30 11.12 -14.38
N LYS A 595 25.71 11.09 -15.66
CA LYS A 595 26.02 12.28 -16.43
C LYS A 595 25.01 12.42 -17.58
N TYR A 596 24.45 13.59 -17.73
CA TYR A 596 23.51 13.95 -18.78
C TYR A 596 24.08 15.00 -19.71
N ASP A 597 23.77 14.89 -20.99
CA ASP A 597 24.08 15.92 -21.97
C ASP A 597 23.11 17.09 -21.79
N ALA A 598 23.60 18.29 -21.89
CA ALA A 598 22.76 19.45 -21.82
C ALA A 598 22.42 19.91 -23.24
N PRO A 599 21.14 20.04 -23.60
CA PRO A 599 20.79 20.63 -24.89
C PRO A 599 21.20 22.10 -24.87
N SER A 600 22.12 22.49 -25.79
CA SER A 600 22.49 23.90 -25.96
C SER A 600 21.50 24.55 -26.94
N ASP A 601 20.74 25.54 -26.46
CA ASP A 601 19.85 26.35 -27.29
C ASP A 601 20.46 27.71 -27.67
N GLY A 602 21.64 28.01 -27.14
CA GLY A 602 22.32 29.30 -27.37
C GLY A 602 21.75 30.42 -26.51
N GLY A 603 21.10 30.10 -25.38
CA GLY A 603 20.59 31.06 -24.40
C GLY A 603 21.70 31.79 -23.65
N GLU A 604 21.32 32.69 -22.74
CA GLU A 604 22.25 33.46 -21.92
C GLU A 604 23.00 32.58 -20.90
N LEU A 605 22.35 31.49 -20.42
CA LEU A 605 22.96 30.41 -19.68
C LEU A 605 23.03 29.20 -20.61
N ASP A 606 24.24 28.78 -20.93
CA ASP A 606 24.45 27.62 -21.80
C ASP A 606 25.02 26.48 -20.94
N PHE A 607 24.18 25.52 -20.62
CA PHE A 607 24.58 24.34 -19.88
C PHE A 607 25.40 23.41 -20.75
N SER A 608 26.45 22.82 -20.23
CA SER A 608 27.28 21.87 -20.95
C SER A 608 27.13 20.43 -20.46
N ALA A 609 26.81 20.22 -19.20
CA ALA A 609 26.47 18.92 -18.65
C ALA A 609 25.77 19.04 -17.30
N PHE A 610 24.99 18.00 -16.96
CA PHE A 610 24.43 17.79 -15.62
C PHE A 610 24.93 16.48 -15.06
N TYR A 611 25.17 16.47 -13.74
CA TYR A 611 25.53 15.25 -13.02
C TYR A 611 24.60 15.09 -11.83
N LEU A 612 24.10 13.89 -11.67
CA LEU A 612 23.33 13.48 -10.49
C LEU A 612 24.10 12.37 -9.78
N GLY A 613 24.28 12.56 -8.50
CA GLY A 613 24.87 11.56 -7.63
C GLY A 613 24.14 11.51 -6.31
N TYR A 614 24.37 10.49 -5.53
CA TYR A 614 23.77 10.36 -4.22
C TYR A 614 24.60 9.48 -3.31
N ASP A 615 24.33 9.68 -2.01
CA ASP A 615 24.73 8.77 -0.94
C ASP A 615 23.53 8.39 -0.07
N ALA A 616 23.75 7.70 1.01
CA ALA A 616 22.68 7.32 1.95
C ALA A 616 21.97 8.51 2.61
N THR A 617 22.55 9.71 2.54
CA THR A 617 22.09 10.90 3.28
C THR A 617 21.69 12.03 2.36
N ASN A 618 22.41 12.19 1.25
CA ASN A 618 22.30 13.36 0.39
C ASN A 618 22.12 12.98 -1.08
N VAL A 619 21.49 13.88 -1.79
CA VAL A 619 21.55 14.00 -3.25
C VAL A 619 22.60 15.03 -3.59
N TYR A 620 23.38 14.77 -4.61
CA TYR A 620 24.40 15.67 -5.14
C TYR A 620 24.05 16.04 -6.58
N VAL A 621 24.13 17.32 -6.86
CA VAL A 621 23.90 17.83 -8.22
C VAL A 621 25.09 18.68 -8.61
N ARG A 622 25.58 18.47 -9.84
CA ARG A 622 26.54 19.32 -10.49
C ARG A 622 25.99 19.80 -11.81
N ILE A 623 26.17 21.09 -12.06
CA ILE A 623 25.75 21.76 -13.28
C ILE A 623 26.99 22.41 -13.88
N ASP A 624 27.35 22.01 -15.08
CA ASP A 624 28.41 22.62 -15.85
C ASP A 624 27.82 23.67 -16.80
N ILE A 625 28.32 24.90 -16.73
CA ILE A 625 27.81 26.06 -17.46
C ILE A 625 28.92 26.67 -18.33
N SER A 626 28.68 26.77 -19.63
CA SER A 626 29.70 27.30 -20.56
C SER A 626 29.86 28.82 -20.55
N ASN A 627 28.88 29.58 -20.08
CA ASN A 627 28.80 31.02 -20.24
C ASN A 627 28.42 31.80 -18.97
N MET A 628 28.76 31.31 -17.79
CA MET A 628 28.41 31.95 -16.53
C MET A 628 28.88 33.42 -16.43
N SER A 629 29.98 33.79 -17.13
CA SER A 629 30.46 35.14 -17.20
C SER A 629 29.59 36.12 -17.96
N ASN A 630 28.65 35.64 -18.76
CA ASN A 630 27.75 36.43 -19.60
C ASN A 630 26.42 36.75 -18.93
N VAL A 631 26.10 36.13 -17.82
CA VAL A 631 24.87 36.35 -17.09
C VAL A 631 24.89 37.78 -16.55
N VAL A 632 23.97 38.61 -17.04
CA VAL A 632 23.80 40.01 -16.62
C VAL A 632 22.93 40.01 -15.38
N ASP A 633 23.35 40.77 -14.37
CA ASP A 633 22.60 41.03 -13.13
C ASP A 633 21.25 41.69 -13.47
N TYR A 634 20.15 40.96 -13.31
CA TYR A 634 18.79 41.46 -13.53
C TYR A 634 18.07 41.84 -12.24
N ASN A 635 18.73 42.17 -11.20
CA ASN A 635 18.24 42.87 -10.00
C ASN A 635 16.77 42.57 -9.58
N ASP A 636 16.38 41.33 -9.57
CA ASP A 636 15.15 40.88 -8.92
C ASP A 636 15.45 39.79 -7.91
N ASP A 637 15.91 40.20 -6.72
CA ASP A 637 16.28 39.37 -5.57
C ASP A 637 15.19 38.38 -5.10
N LYS A 638 14.11 38.19 -5.88
CA LYS A 638 12.97 37.39 -5.46
C LYS A 638 12.78 36.11 -6.24
N THR A 639 13.48 35.92 -7.32
CA THR A 639 13.24 34.84 -8.25
C THR A 639 14.53 34.02 -8.44
N PRO A 640 14.55 32.68 -8.25
CA PRO A 640 15.72 31.91 -8.53
C PRO A 640 16.04 31.90 -10.03
N ASP A 641 17.33 32.06 -10.38
CA ASP A 641 17.83 31.99 -11.76
C ASP A 641 17.83 30.55 -12.31
N ILE A 642 18.04 29.59 -11.42
CA ILE A 642 17.97 28.16 -11.71
C ILE A 642 17.02 27.51 -10.71
N ALA A 643 16.05 26.77 -11.18
CA ALA A 643 15.13 25.99 -10.38
C ALA A 643 15.30 24.49 -10.67
N ILE A 644 15.46 23.69 -9.63
CA ILE A 644 15.63 22.24 -9.71
C ILE A 644 14.46 21.61 -8.99
N TYR A 645 13.58 20.98 -9.74
CA TYR A 645 12.38 20.34 -9.25
C TYR A 645 12.62 18.86 -9.02
N PHE A 646 12.14 18.37 -7.90
CA PHE A 646 12.20 16.96 -7.55
C PHE A 646 10.78 16.41 -7.47
N MET A 647 10.53 15.35 -8.21
CA MET A 647 9.30 14.58 -8.10
C MET A 647 9.27 13.88 -6.74
N GLN A 648 8.10 13.84 -6.14
CA GLN A 648 7.89 13.09 -4.90
C GLN A 648 6.99 11.88 -5.15
N PRO A 649 7.26 10.76 -4.48
CA PRO A 649 6.41 9.57 -4.57
C PRO A 649 4.95 9.79 -4.16
N ASN A 650 4.71 10.73 -3.26
CA ASN A 650 3.36 11.08 -2.78
C ASN A 650 2.69 12.20 -3.58
N ALA A 651 3.18 12.55 -4.73
CA ALA A 651 2.52 13.47 -5.62
C ALA A 651 1.91 12.67 -6.77
N ILE A 652 0.61 12.76 -6.93
CA ILE A 652 -0.14 11.97 -7.88
C ILE A 652 0.08 12.46 -9.29
N ASN A 653 0.20 11.55 -10.18
CA ASN A 653 0.77 11.77 -11.49
C ASN A 653 -0.19 11.49 -12.64
N PHE A 654 -1.37 12.14 -12.65
CA PHE A 654 -2.21 12.19 -13.83
C PHE A 654 -1.87 13.40 -14.68
N ASN A 655 -1.85 13.24 -15.99
CA ASN A 655 -1.45 14.28 -16.93
C ASN A 655 -2.23 15.58 -16.77
N GLU A 656 -3.50 15.49 -16.41
CA GLU A 656 -4.34 16.67 -16.18
C GLU A 656 -3.93 17.41 -14.92
N VAL A 657 -3.47 16.71 -13.91
CA VAL A 657 -2.89 17.31 -12.72
C VAL A 657 -1.51 17.85 -13.05
N GLU A 658 -0.71 17.08 -13.80
CA GLU A 658 0.61 17.51 -14.28
C GLU A 658 0.54 18.80 -15.11
N THR A 659 -0.48 18.96 -15.95
CA THR A 659 -0.65 20.20 -16.71
C THR A 659 -0.86 21.41 -15.81
N ASN A 660 -1.24 21.22 -14.58
CA ASN A 660 -1.39 22.25 -13.56
C ASN A 660 -0.12 22.43 -12.72
N PHE A 661 0.80 21.46 -12.70
CA PHE A 661 2.11 21.61 -12.10
C PHE A 661 2.99 22.45 -13.02
N ARG A 662 3.10 23.70 -12.67
CA ARG A 662 3.89 24.66 -13.42
C ARG A 662 5.13 25.05 -12.64
N THR A 663 6.16 25.46 -13.37
CA THR A 663 7.33 26.06 -12.76
C THR A 663 6.92 27.24 -11.86
N TYR A 664 7.78 27.60 -10.92
CA TYR A 664 7.57 28.73 -9.99
C TYR A 664 7.05 29.99 -10.70
N TYR A 665 7.48 30.20 -11.95
CA TYR A 665 7.04 31.32 -12.80
C TYR A 665 5.73 31.07 -13.55
N GLY A 666 5.19 29.87 -13.48
CA GLY A 666 3.86 29.52 -14.00
C GLY A 666 3.77 29.41 -15.51
N ASN A 667 4.87 29.29 -16.23
CA ASN A 667 4.87 29.31 -17.68
C ASN A 667 5.27 28.01 -18.35
N GLU A 668 6.00 27.13 -17.66
CA GLU A 668 6.41 25.83 -18.17
C GLU A 668 5.72 24.70 -17.40
N ILE A 669 5.33 23.66 -18.11
CA ILE A 669 4.77 22.46 -17.53
C ILE A 669 5.92 21.54 -17.11
N LEU A 670 5.88 21.05 -15.86
CA LEU A 670 6.95 20.22 -15.34
C LEU A 670 6.98 18.83 -15.97
N GLY A 671 5.82 18.29 -16.37
CA GLY A 671 5.69 16.93 -16.89
C GLY A 671 5.69 15.86 -15.80
N PHE A 672 5.77 16.25 -14.53
CA PHE A 672 5.60 15.41 -13.35
C PHE A 672 5.21 16.30 -12.16
N PRO A 673 4.55 15.76 -11.14
CA PRO A 673 4.25 16.48 -9.92
C PRO A 673 5.53 16.69 -9.11
N ALA A 674 5.84 17.93 -8.77
CA ALA A 674 6.98 18.27 -7.94
C ALA A 674 6.50 18.91 -6.64
N LYS A 675 6.93 18.39 -5.51
CA LYS A 675 6.61 18.94 -4.19
C LYS A 675 7.77 19.71 -3.58
N SER A 676 8.99 19.45 -4.07
CA SER A 676 10.20 20.15 -3.63
C SER A 676 10.94 20.76 -4.81
N MET A 677 11.42 21.96 -4.61
CA MET A 677 12.22 22.72 -5.58
C MET A 677 13.39 23.39 -4.87
N VAL A 678 14.58 23.26 -5.43
CA VAL A 678 15.75 24.05 -5.03
C VAL A 678 15.88 25.22 -5.98
N GLY A 679 15.77 26.43 -5.46
CA GLY A 679 16.00 27.65 -6.22
C GLY A 679 17.40 28.20 -5.93
N LEU A 680 18.18 28.42 -6.96
CA LEU A 680 19.53 29.01 -6.91
C LEU A 680 19.49 30.43 -7.48
N ASN A 681 20.06 31.40 -6.77
CA ASN A 681 20.24 32.74 -7.25
C ASN A 681 21.72 32.96 -7.62
N LEU A 682 21.97 33.27 -8.87
CA LEU A 682 23.31 33.40 -9.42
C LEU A 682 23.99 34.76 -9.05
N ASP A 683 23.21 35.78 -8.70
CA ASP A 683 23.75 37.10 -8.33
C ASP A 683 24.65 37.02 -7.08
N ASP A 684 24.28 36.16 -6.13
CA ASP A 684 25.07 35.94 -4.92
C ASP A 684 26.36 35.13 -5.18
N LEU A 685 26.43 34.38 -6.28
CA LEU A 685 27.63 33.65 -6.66
C LEU A 685 28.78 34.57 -7.10
N ARG A 686 28.50 35.80 -7.49
CA ARG A 686 29.50 36.75 -8.04
C ARG A 686 30.09 37.72 -7.01
N GLY A 687 29.42 37.94 -5.88
CA GLY A 687 29.77 39.04 -4.97
C GLY A 687 30.69 38.67 -3.84
N ASP A 688 30.45 37.61 -3.12
CA ASP A 688 31.17 37.21 -1.90
C ASP A 688 31.49 35.73 -1.79
N GLY A 689 31.19 34.94 -2.84
CA GLY A 689 31.40 33.48 -2.87
C GLY A 689 30.36 32.70 -2.09
N ARG A 690 29.20 33.30 -1.78
CA ARG A 690 28.07 32.62 -1.16
C ARG A 690 26.97 32.47 -2.17
N THR A 691 26.53 31.25 -2.37
CA THR A 691 25.33 30.96 -3.16
C THR A 691 24.13 31.18 -2.26
N SER A 692 23.25 32.07 -2.68
CA SER A 692 21.93 32.14 -2.07
C SER A 692 21.00 31.11 -2.72
N TRP A 693 20.40 30.27 -1.91
CA TRP A 693 19.47 29.27 -2.38
C TRP A 693 18.38 29.01 -1.33
N ILE A 694 17.25 28.64 -1.82
CA ILE A 694 16.06 28.42 -1.00
C ILE A 694 15.46 27.06 -1.42
N LEU A 695 15.13 26.25 -0.43
CA LEU A 695 14.28 25.10 -0.62
C LEU A 695 12.82 25.56 -0.58
N PHE A 696 12.08 25.26 -1.62
CA PHE A 696 10.66 25.51 -1.69
C PHE A 696 9.90 24.19 -1.59
N THR A 697 8.78 24.23 -0.87
CA THR A 697 7.85 23.10 -0.79
C THR A 697 6.49 23.57 -1.31
N ALA A 698 5.85 22.79 -2.16
CA ALA A 698 4.49 23.04 -2.62
C ALA A 698 3.50 22.85 -1.44
N GLN A 699 2.60 23.80 -1.27
CA GLN A 699 1.64 23.85 -0.16
C GLN A 699 0.20 23.80 -0.64
N GLY A 700 -0.04 23.41 -1.89
CA GLY A 700 -1.34 23.42 -2.54
C GLY A 700 -1.49 24.47 -3.62
N LYS A 701 -2.71 24.70 -4.07
CA LYS A 701 -3.01 25.53 -5.23
C LYS A 701 -3.85 26.77 -4.87
N SER A 702 -3.64 27.87 -5.56
CA SER A 702 -4.51 29.02 -5.57
C SER A 702 -4.94 29.33 -7.00
N GLY A 703 -6.11 28.83 -7.41
CA GLY A 703 -6.53 28.77 -8.81
C GLY A 703 -5.63 27.79 -9.57
N ASP A 704 -5.11 28.19 -10.74
CA ASP A 704 -4.25 27.35 -11.58
C ASP A 704 -2.76 27.42 -11.19
N LYS A 705 -2.43 27.96 -10.03
CA LYS A 705 -1.03 28.17 -9.61
C LYS A 705 -0.72 27.42 -8.33
N GLU A 706 0.39 26.71 -8.35
CA GLU A 706 0.97 26.14 -7.14
C GLU A 706 1.47 27.23 -6.20
N ILE A 707 1.28 27.02 -4.91
CA ILE A 707 1.80 27.88 -3.85
C ILE A 707 3.09 27.25 -3.32
N TRP A 708 4.21 27.89 -3.63
CA TRP A 708 5.52 27.47 -3.15
C TRP A 708 5.92 28.28 -1.91
N VAL A 709 6.32 27.61 -0.85
CA VAL A 709 6.76 28.23 0.41
C VAL A 709 8.23 27.92 0.62
N GLY A 710 9.06 28.99 0.59
CA GLY A 710 10.50 28.87 0.81
C GLY A 710 10.86 28.63 2.27
N SER A 711 11.83 27.77 2.52
CA SER A 711 12.42 27.48 3.83
C SER A 711 13.95 27.39 3.72
N ALA A 712 14.64 27.62 4.84
CA ALA A 712 16.06 27.29 4.91
C ALA A 712 16.21 25.79 5.17
N PRO A 713 17.00 25.08 4.37
CA PRO A 713 17.23 23.67 4.59
C PRO A 713 18.07 23.38 5.82
N SER A 714 18.06 22.10 6.26
CA SER A 714 18.75 21.68 7.48
C SER A 714 20.26 21.63 7.32
N ALA A 715 20.76 21.27 6.15
CA ALA A 715 22.19 21.24 5.80
C ALA A 715 22.34 21.29 4.28
N LEU A 716 23.11 22.23 3.78
CA LEU A 716 23.49 22.26 2.40
C LEU A 716 24.91 22.77 2.24
N GLY A 717 25.67 22.12 1.35
CA GLY A 717 26.85 22.70 0.76
C GLY A 717 26.53 23.14 -0.65
N THR A 718 26.79 24.40 -0.97
CA THR A 718 26.84 24.91 -2.33
C THR A 718 28.16 25.54 -2.59
N ALA A 719 28.70 25.29 -3.76
CA ALA A 719 29.86 25.98 -4.24
C ALA A 719 29.72 26.22 -5.73
N ALA A 720 30.18 27.38 -6.17
CA ALA A 720 30.26 27.71 -7.57
C ALA A 720 31.62 28.33 -7.84
N ALA A 721 32.28 27.84 -8.87
CA ALA A 721 33.43 28.47 -9.48
C ALA A 721 33.18 28.62 -10.97
N ASP A 722 33.96 29.45 -11.62
CA ASP A 722 33.81 30.04 -12.96
C ASP A 722 32.89 29.34 -14.02
N GLU A 723 32.72 28.04 -13.97
CA GLU A 723 31.91 27.24 -14.92
C GLU A 723 31.16 26.06 -14.30
N VAL A 724 31.17 25.90 -12.97
CA VAL A 724 30.59 24.74 -12.28
C VAL A 724 29.80 25.17 -11.06
N ILE A 725 28.61 24.65 -10.92
CA ILE A 725 27.79 24.72 -9.70
C ILE A 725 27.68 23.30 -9.12
N GLU A 726 28.03 23.16 -7.87
CA GLU A 726 27.88 21.93 -7.12
C GLU A 726 27.04 22.17 -5.88
N PHE A 727 26.12 21.29 -5.58
CA PHE A 727 25.40 21.33 -4.31
C PHE A 727 25.03 19.93 -3.82
N GLN A 728 24.79 19.82 -2.53
CA GLN A 728 24.25 18.65 -1.88
C GLN A 728 23.00 19.04 -1.09
N ILE A 729 22.04 18.15 -1.02
CA ILE A 729 20.81 18.31 -0.24
C ILE A 729 20.45 17.00 0.45
N PRO A 730 20.12 17.00 1.76
CA PRO A 730 19.67 15.81 2.44
C PRO A 730 18.37 15.25 1.83
N TRP A 731 18.29 13.95 1.70
CA TRP A 731 17.06 13.27 1.27
C TRP A 731 15.85 13.69 2.11
N SER A 732 16.03 13.83 3.42
CA SER A 732 14.97 14.26 4.35
C SER A 732 14.44 15.66 4.06
N ASP A 733 15.26 16.58 3.55
CA ASP A 733 14.86 17.95 3.23
C ASP A 733 14.02 17.98 1.94
N LEU A 734 14.26 17.02 1.04
CA LEU A 734 13.42 16.80 -0.15
C LEU A 734 12.12 16.04 0.16
N GLY A 735 11.98 15.48 1.36
CA GLY A 735 10.90 14.55 1.68
C GLY A 735 11.03 13.18 1.00
N LEU A 736 12.24 12.85 0.55
CA LEU A 736 12.56 11.63 -0.18
C LEU A 736 13.44 10.70 0.66
N ALA A 737 13.53 9.45 0.23
CA ALA A 737 14.46 8.46 0.75
C ALA A 737 15.25 7.82 -0.39
N PRO A 738 16.49 7.36 -0.13
CA PRO A 738 17.36 6.81 -1.20
C PRO A 738 16.81 5.60 -1.95
N ARG A 739 15.70 5.05 -1.52
CA ARG A 739 15.04 3.89 -2.15
C ARG A 739 14.03 4.25 -3.24
N TYR A 740 13.67 5.52 -3.36
CA TYR A 740 12.67 5.94 -4.33
C TYR A 740 13.33 6.38 -5.63
N SER A 741 12.79 5.91 -6.73
CA SER A 741 12.99 6.53 -8.02
C SER A 741 12.38 7.94 -7.98
N THR A 742 13.07 8.93 -8.48
CA THR A 742 12.54 10.28 -8.58
C THR A 742 12.99 10.93 -9.88
N ARG A 743 12.14 11.77 -10.45
CA ARG A 743 12.50 12.61 -11.61
C ARG A 743 13.01 13.94 -11.13
N VAL A 744 14.00 14.46 -11.81
CA VAL A 744 14.60 15.77 -11.51
C VAL A 744 14.58 16.61 -12.75
N LYS A 745 13.93 17.76 -12.68
CA LYS A 745 13.92 18.73 -13.80
C LYS A 745 14.67 19.99 -13.40
N VAL A 746 15.64 20.36 -14.19
CA VAL A 746 16.37 21.63 -14.05
C VAL A 746 15.82 22.62 -15.05
N VAL A 747 15.44 23.79 -14.58
CA VAL A 747 14.88 24.87 -15.41
C VAL A 747 15.62 26.15 -15.12
N THR A 748 16.03 26.87 -16.16
CA THR A 748 16.54 28.24 -16.01
C THR A 748 15.43 29.25 -16.20
N SER A 749 15.44 30.28 -15.39
CA SER A 749 14.57 31.43 -15.55
C SER A 749 15.33 32.71 -15.36
N LEU A 750 15.52 33.44 -16.42
CA LEU A 750 16.01 34.80 -16.36
C LEU A 750 14.82 35.74 -16.25
N ALA A 751 14.83 36.64 -15.29
CA ALA A 751 13.66 37.41 -14.83
C ALA A 751 12.95 38.26 -15.91
N ASN A 752 13.50 38.39 -17.11
CA ASN A 752 12.91 39.19 -18.22
C ASN A 752 12.85 38.44 -19.55
N SER A 753 13.18 37.19 -19.65
CA SER A 753 13.04 36.46 -20.92
C SER A 753 11.65 35.82 -21.03
N THR A 754 11.00 36.03 -22.15
CA THR A 754 9.78 35.32 -22.55
C THR A 754 10.09 33.91 -23.09
N SER A 755 11.36 33.59 -23.19
CA SER A 755 11.87 32.26 -23.53
C SER A 755 12.48 31.64 -22.29
N TYR A 756 11.81 30.60 -21.79
CA TYR A 756 12.36 29.74 -20.76
C TYR A 756 13.38 28.85 -21.44
N GLY A 757 14.62 28.98 -21.00
CA GLY A 757 15.73 28.23 -21.57
C GLY A 757 15.72 26.78 -21.14
N ASP A 758 16.71 26.08 -21.62
CA ASP A 758 17.05 24.68 -21.50
C ASP A 758 16.53 24.01 -20.21
N GLY A 759 15.52 23.22 -20.34
CA GLY A 759 15.10 22.32 -19.28
C GLY A 759 15.61 20.92 -19.60
N ILE A 760 16.22 20.25 -18.65
CA ILE A 760 16.51 18.83 -18.74
C ILE A 760 15.66 18.09 -17.72
N ASP A 761 15.00 17.06 -18.18
CA ASP A 761 14.24 16.12 -17.37
C ASP A 761 15.14 14.90 -17.15
N MET A 762 15.53 14.67 -15.90
CA MET A 762 16.47 13.64 -15.51
C MET A 762 15.77 12.68 -14.56
N GLU A 763 15.94 11.40 -14.79
CA GLU A 763 15.54 10.40 -13.81
C GLU A 763 16.68 10.18 -12.81
N MET A 764 16.42 10.40 -11.54
CA MET A 764 17.26 9.95 -10.46
C MET A 764 16.65 8.67 -9.92
N ALA A 765 17.07 7.55 -10.48
CA ALA A 765 16.82 6.26 -9.87
C ALA A 765 17.96 5.99 -8.89
N PRO A 766 17.75 6.05 -7.57
CA PRO A 766 18.62 5.29 -6.68
C PRO A 766 18.50 3.86 -7.20
N PRO A 767 19.58 3.10 -7.24
CA PRO A 767 19.45 1.74 -7.70
C PRO A 767 18.50 1.00 -6.77
N ALA A 768 17.29 0.95 -7.19
CA ALA A 768 16.56 -0.25 -7.01
C ALA A 768 17.45 -1.40 -7.47
N PRO A 769 17.39 -2.59 -6.84
CA PRO A 769 18.04 -3.76 -7.39
C PRO A 769 17.91 -3.72 -8.90
N ALA A 770 18.97 -4.00 -9.64
CA ALA A 770 19.07 -3.71 -11.09
C ALA A 770 17.94 -4.28 -11.97
N GLU A 771 17.00 -4.98 -11.34
CA GLU A 771 15.77 -5.55 -11.91
C GLU A 771 14.48 -4.86 -11.45
N VAL A 772 14.57 -3.90 -10.54
CA VAL A 772 13.46 -2.99 -10.19
C VAL A 772 13.69 -1.59 -10.82
N GLN A 773 14.31 -1.52 -11.95
CA GLN A 773 13.82 -0.57 -12.94
C GLN A 773 12.39 -1.02 -13.19
N LEU A 774 11.43 -0.14 -12.94
CA LEU A 774 10.05 -0.36 -13.40
C LEU A 774 10.19 -1.00 -14.77
N PRO A 775 9.83 -2.29 -14.93
CA PRO A 775 10.08 -2.97 -16.19
C PRO A 775 9.46 -2.08 -17.24
N ASP A 776 10.15 -1.92 -18.35
CA ASP A 776 9.49 -1.29 -19.48
C ASP A 776 8.17 -2.04 -19.70
N LEU A 777 7.19 -1.34 -20.21
CA LEU A 777 5.86 -1.90 -20.39
C LEU A 777 5.87 -3.26 -21.11
N GLU A 778 6.86 -3.48 -22.00
CA GLU A 778 7.03 -4.74 -22.72
C GLU A 778 7.40 -5.90 -21.77
N SER A 779 8.21 -5.66 -20.73
CA SER A 779 8.54 -6.71 -19.75
C SER A 779 7.38 -7.01 -18.80
N TRP A 780 6.52 -6.05 -18.48
CA TRP A 780 5.29 -6.32 -17.72
C TRP A 780 4.26 -7.09 -18.54
N VAL A 781 4.12 -6.77 -19.83
CA VAL A 781 3.24 -7.51 -20.75
C VAL A 781 3.77 -8.93 -20.98
N GLU A 782 5.08 -9.12 -21.11
CA GLU A 782 5.66 -10.46 -21.18
C GLU A 782 5.44 -11.29 -19.91
N MET A 783 5.43 -10.66 -18.74
CA MET A 783 5.11 -11.36 -17.49
C MET A 783 3.62 -11.72 -17.38
N LEU A 784 2.73 -10.88 -17.89
CA LEU A 784 1.30 -11.18 -17.96
C LEU A 784 0.97 -12.22 -19.05
N ASP A 785 1.61 -12.13 -20.21
CA ASP A 785 1.47 -13.11 -21.30
C ASP A 785 2.05 -14.49 -20.94
N MET A 786 3.03 -14.56 -20.04
CA MET A 786 3.55 -15.85 -19.56
C MET A 786 2.60 -16.55 -18.58
N ALA A 787 1.73 -15.80 -17.90
CA ALA A 787 0.69 -16.39 -17.05
C ALA A 787 -0.42 -17.07 -17.86
N ASP A 788 -0.69 -16.61 -19.08
CA ASP A 788 -1.75 -17.14 -19.95
C ASP A 788 -1.32 -18.36 -20.80
N THR A 789 -0.04 -18.73 -20.85
CA THR A 789 0.45 -19.86 -21.65
C THR A 789 0.57 -21.19 -20.91
N SER A 790 0.20 -21.25 -19.62
CA SER A 790 0.19 -22.48 -18.82
C SER A 790 -1.23 -22.93 -18.47
N GLY A 791 -2.11 -23.02 -19.49
CA GLY A 791 -3.46 -23.58 -19.36
C GLY A 791 -3.54 -25.06 -19.00
#